data_3bd0859d168827b1424a7c4990636090
#
_entry.id   3bd0859d168827b1424a7c4990636090
#
_cell.length_a   1.000
_cell.length_b   1.000
_cell.length_c   1.000
_cell.angle_alpha   90.00
_cell.angle_beta   90.00
_cell.angle_gamma   90.00
#
_symmetry.space_group_name_H-M   'P 1'
#
loop_
_entity.id
_entity.type
_entity.pdbx_description
1 polymer ?
#
loop_
_entity_poly.entity_id
_entity_poly.type
_entity_poly.pdbx_seq_one_letter_code
_entity_poly.pdbx_strand_id
1 'polypeptide(L)'
;MSLNLSKISPLILLFTAVMLLSGSVFSSAADIPFVRGDANTDGVVNLSDGIWLLQYLFLSTPEGECAAARDFNSDGQVDLADALGVISFRLLDGAPPAHPYPYCGDSSIGECASYPICPPVPDVQVNRDELGVWFIEGGSIFDLYEAFGYEVAVDRLWQAEYFRRLCRGRLAEIYGVDQAQTDISIRLLGYSDEEYLAGFENISERAKELVLGYIAGFNRRIEELGADPTDLPFEFTDFGFFPEPWTVVDVMALQVTLLRNFDSEALSTHQLDNAVLLAELEDEHPQDALAMFDDLRWLDDPDAPTMIPPTTPFQGLQSAQGLPTPVAGQYQVENLRLLRDRAHEVFEGTRDRLQGIGTPLRMGSYAWVVGGDLTDSGNPIIYAGPQMGFTAPAIIVEGSLRGAGIDVSGMAVPGLPGMIIGRTPRHAWSGQVAHAHTVDLYLDAVEDISLHRIETIPLGKDQFFNLPVYRSVHGPVISPIVISTENLEGPVVTWKYSHWGNELRTVDVNLDMVMARNLQEFSSAMDEFSVSLHVCYADRRQNIAYWMAGLDPVRVPGADPRLPQLGDGSMEWTQPVTYKPRKTVTNPSRGWIGGWNNKAGSGEAGGANPNHAYGKFHRAHAMQDRLTSAVAEGPLDFEFVRDLALEVSATDCCDLGKNGGNKWFFVSESFTEAVEADLTPERLEALQLLESWDGYFVEGGEEAWVSSTVNSDAWELQDRWIRRVLELVFEDELETETLTWRRQGENLLFNILLRGLPGSDLTLQNSINWFENRSSVAKPSDPFELIVWALDDTLASLGPRPWDMDRATIDYQADSLGVVWSAPWLDRSTYAQVVEVGPEGPTRIESMIPLGQSGAIYVNGQDPEFDPQYFGFTEIFDGFLHRDFPVFHESPQD
;
A
#
# COMPACT_ATOMS: atom_id res chain seq x y z
N MET A 1 -60.59 -27.54 -23.90
CA MET A 1 -60.88 -27.69 -22.48
C MET A 1 -61.21 -26.32 -21.92
N SER A 2 -62.49 -26.00 -21.71
CA SER A 2 -62.96 -24.69 -21.27
C SER A 2 -62.73 -24.54 -19.78
N LEU A 3 -61.89 -23.58 -19.37
CA LEU A 3 -61.71 -23.22 -17.94
C LEU A 3 -62.77 -22.19 -17.53
N ASN A 4 -63.55 -22.56 -16.54
CA ASN A 4 -64.68 -21.88 -15.99
C ASN A 4 -64.24 -20.72 -15.06
N LEU A 5 -64.50 -19.49 -15.47
CA LEU A 5 -64.10 -18.22 -14.83
C LEU A 5 -65.01 -17.76 -13.67
N SER A 6 -65.62 -18.66 -12.91
CA SER A 6 -66.65 -18.30 -11.92
C SER A 6 -66.27 -18.47 -10.45
N LYS A 7 -64.98 -18.40 -10.09
CA LYS A 7 -64.58 -18.36 -8.70
C LYS A 7 -63.35 -17.46 -8.47
N ILE A 8 -63.45 -16.19 -8.78
CA ILE A 8 -62.52 -15.18 -8.27
C ILE A 8 -63.30 -14.35 -7.26
N SER A 9 -62.84 -14.44 -6.02
CA SER A 9 -63.45 -13.73 -4.88
C SER A 9 -63.41 -12.21 -5.09
N PRO A 10 -64.43 -11.44 -4.74
CA PRO A 10 -64.46 -9.97 -4.93
C PRO A 10 -63.36 -9.24 -4.13
N LEU A 11 -62.69 -9.91 -3.21
CA LEU A 11 -61.59 -9.33 -2.45
C LEU A 11 -60.30 -9.16 -3.25
N ILE A 12 -60.08 -9.99 -4.28
CA ILE A 12 -58.89 -9.90 -5.13
C ILE A 12 -59.04 -8.76 -6.17
N LEU A 13 -60.24 -8.47 -6.62
CA LEU A 13 -60.53 -7.35 -7.50
C LEU A 13 -60.45 -6.00 -6.76
N LEU A 14 -60.69 -5.94 -5.46
CA LEU A 14 -60.51 -4.74 -4.65
C LEU A 14 -59.03 -4.43 -4.36
N PHE A 15 -58.19 -5.47 -4.20
CA PHE A 15 -56.73 -5.31 -3.99
C PHE A 15 -56.00 -4.87 -5.28
N THR A 16 -56.43 -5.37 -6.44
CA THR A 16 -55.87 -4.91 -7.76
C THR A 16 -56.37 -3.53 -8.17
N ALA A 17 -57.55 -3.11 -7.75
CA ALA A 17 -58.05 -1.74 -8.00
C ALA A 17 -57.46 -0.72 -7.03
N VAL A 18 -57.08 -1.10 -5.80
CA VAL A 18 -56.35 -0.23 -4.86
C VAL A 18 -54.89 -0.08 -5.26
N MET A 19 -54.26 -1.09 -5.86
CA MET A 19 -52.88 -0.95 -6.42
C MET A 19 -52.84 -0.17 -7.75
N LEU A 20 -53.93 -0.05 -8.45
CA LEU A 20 -54.03 0.73 -9.71
C LEU A 20 -54.46 2.20 -9.49
N LEU A 21 -54.84 2.58 -8.27
CA LEU A 21 -55.27 3.94 -7.91
C LEU A 21 -54.26 4.65 -6.96
N SER A 22 -53.20 3.97 -6.49
CA SER A 22 -52.10 4.59 -5.82
C SER A 22 -50.83 4.71 -6.67
N GLY A 23 -51.01 4.79 -7.99
CA GLY A 23 -50.02 5.34 -8.89
C GLY A 23 -49.97 6.86 -8.72
N SER A 24 -49.47 7.34 -7.59
CA SER A 24 -48.85 8.63 -7.55
C SER A 24 -47.69 8.56 -8.55
N VAL A 25 -47.83 9.24 -9.62
CA VAL A 25 -46.71 9.65 -10.44
C VAL A 25 -45.82 10.40 -9.49
N PHE A 26 -44.80 9.75 -8.95
CA PHE A 26 -43.61 10.46 -8.48
C PHE A 26 -43.04 11.06 -9.77
N SER A 27 -43.45 12.28 -10.07
CA SER A 27 -42.64 13.19 -10.82
C SER A 27 -41.34 13.26 -10.02
N SER A 28 -40.24 12.71 -10.53
CA SER A 28 -38.91 13.08 -10.08
C SER A 28 -38.83 14.59 -10.37
N ALA A 29 -39.11 15.41 -9.38
CA ALA A 29 -38.56 16.74 -9.38
C ALA A 29 -37.06 16.52 -9.49
N ALA A 30 -36.38 17.12 -10.45
CA ALA A 30 -34.94 17.15 -10.50
C ALA A 30 -34.47 17.63 -9.13
N ASP A 31 -33.75 16.80 -8.41
CA ASP A 31 -33.33 17.10 -7.05
C ASP A 31 -32.43 18.32 -7.10
N ILE A 32 -32.89 19.44 -6.54
CA ILE A 32 -32.17 20.71 -6.52
C ILE A 32 -31.15 20.60 -5.41
N PRO A 33 -29.84 20.71 -5.71
CA PRO A 33 -28.80 20.61 -4.70
C PRO A 33 -28.92 21.74 -3.68
N PHE A 34 -28.63 21.41 -2.40
CA PHE A 34 -28.71 22.34 -1.28
C PHE A 34 -27.65 22.01 -0.24
N VAL A 35 -27.44 22.91 0.72
CA VAL A 35 -26.60 22.65 1.91
C VAL A 35 -27.50 22.44 3.11
N ARG A 36 -27.44 21.27 3.72
CA ARG A 36 -28.26 20.94 4.89
C ARG A 36 -27.80 21.74 6.12
N GLY A 37 -28.76 22.29 6.84
CA GLY A 37 -28.52 23.18 7.99
C GLY A 37 -28.43 24.66 7.65
N ASP A 38 -28.33 25.06 6.37
CA ASP A 38 -28.44 26.44 5.90
C ASP A 38 -29.92 26.81 5.73
N ALA A 39 -30.57 27.05 6.84
CA ALA A 39 -32.00 27.25 6.91
C ALA A 39 -32.46 28.59 6.32
N ASN A 40 -31.61 29.61 6.38
CA ASN A 40 -31.87 30.95 5.89
C ASN A 40 -31.42 31.18 4.45
N THR A 41 -30.80 30.15 3.83
CA THR A 41 -30.27 30.16 2.46
C THR A 41 -29.26 31.28 2.16
N ASP A 42 -28.34 31.56 3.12
CA ASP A 42 -27.25 32.54 2.93
C ASP A 42 -25.91 31.88 2.53
N GLY A 43 -25.85 30.55 2.44
CA GLY A 43 -24.70 29.78 2.01
C GLY A 43 -23.75 29.39 3.17
N VAL A 44 -24.07 29.74 4.42
CA VAL A 44 -23.20 29.49 5.57
C VAL A 44 -24.00 28.94 6.74
N VAL A 45 -23.85 27.67 7.06
CA VAL A 45 -24.48 27.10 8.25
C VAL A 45 -23.85 27.71 9.50
N ASN A 46 -24.57 28.55 10.21
CA ASN A 46 -24.11 29.24 11.40
C ASN A 46 -25.27 29.48 12.40
N LEU A 47 -25.05 30.28 13.44
CA LEU A 47 -26.06 30.52 14.48
C LEU A 47 -27.32 31.21 13.93
N SER A 48 -27.22 32.00 12.84
CA SER A 48 -28.36 32.65 12.22
C SER A 48 -29.41 31.67 11.70
N ASP A 49 -29.00 30.47 11.25
CA ASP A 49 -29.90 29.43 10.82
C ASP A 49 -30.72 28.84 11.95
N GLY A 50 -30.08 28.57 13.08
CA GLY A 50 -30.79 28.15 14.28
C GLY A 50 -31.82 29.20 14.76
N ILE A 51 -31.46 30.49 14.68
CA ILE A 51 -32.37 31.63 15.00
C ILE A 51 -33.47 31.69 13.97
N TRP A 52 -33.18 31.56 12.68
CA TRP A 52 -34.15 31.53 11.59
C TRP A 52 -35.16 30.40 11.77
N LEU A 53 -34.73 29.18 12.10
CA LEU A 53 -35.58 28.03 12.38
C LEU A 53 -36.50 28.28 13.57
N LEU A 54 -36.02 28.88 14.65
CA LEU A 54 -36.87 29.26 15.78
C LEU A 54 -37.91 30.31 15.39
N GLN A 55 -37.54 31.28 14.56
CA GLN A 55 -38.49 32.28 14.03
C GLN A 55 -39.53 31.65 13.11
N TYR A 56 -39.15 30.68 12.26
CA TYR A 56 -40.03 29.93 11.40
C TYR A 56 -41.04 29.14 12.24
N LEU A 57 -40.59 28.41 13.23
CA LEU A 57 -41.45 27.56 14.08
C LEU A 57 -42.40 28.31 15.00
N PHE A 58 -41.97 29.49 15.52
CA PHE A 58 -42.72 30.17 16.56
C PHE A 58 -43.25 31.58 16.21
N LEU A 59 -42.71 32.20 15.14
CA LEU A 59 -43.02 33.61 14.79
C LEU A 59 -43.62 33.78 13.41
N SER A 60 -44.02 32.64 12.74
CA SER A 60 -44.63 32.65 11.42
C SER A 60 -43.78 33.31 10.32
N THR A 61 -42.48 33.12 10.36
CA THR A 61 -41.62 33.46 9.24
C THR A 61 -42.09 32.68 8.00
N PRO A 62 -42.13 33.30 6.78
CA PRO A 62 -42.54 32.60 5.58
C PRO A 62 -41.69 31.35 5.37
N GLU A 63 -42.35 30.29 4.95
CA GLU A 63 -41.69 29.06 4.50
C GLU A 63 -40.82 29.36 3.28
N GLY A 64 -39.54 29.04 3.36
CA GLY A 64 -38.62 29.12 2.22
C GLY A 64 -38.89 28.00 1.22
N GLU A 65 -38.23 28.03 0.08
CA GLU A 65 -38.45 27.08 -1.03
C GLU A 65 -37.74 25.73 -0.90
N CYS A 66 -36.85 25.55 0.17
CA CYS A 66 -36.10 24.34 0.38
C CYS A 66 -36.31 23.81 1.84
N ALA A 67 -37.29 22.91 2.01
CA ALA A 67 -37.53 22.29 3.33
C ALA A 67 -36.38 21.38 3.74
N ALA A 68 -35.77 20.70 2.78
CA ALA A 68 -34.65 19.80 3.02
C ALA A 68 -33.40 20.47 3.61
N ALA A 69 -33.13 21.75 3.28
CA ALA A 69 -32.02 22.51 3.88
C ALA A 69 -32.25 22.83 5.38
N ARG A 70 -33.52 22.86 5.80
CA ARG A 70 -33.95 23.18 7.19
C ARG A 70 -34.03 21.95 8.08
N ASP A 71 -34.17 20.78 7.53
CA ASP A 71 -34.21 19.48 8.21
C ASP A 71 -32.76 19.07 8.54
N PHE A 72 -32.22 19.59 9.67
CA PHE A 72 -30.82 19.45 10.05
C PHE A 72 -30.41 17.98 10.28
N ASN A 73 -31.31 17.20 10.89
CA ASN A 73 -31.05 15.80 11.27
C ASN A 73 -31.49 14.77 10.22
N SER A 74 -32.11 15.23 9.12
CA SER A 74 -32.60 14.38 8.01
C SER A 74 -33.65 13.34 8.42
N ASP A 75 -34.54 13.69 9.36
CA ASP A 75 -35.66 12.82 9.77
C ASP A 75 -36.97 13.06 8.97
N GLY A 76 -36.94 14.00 8.03
CA GLY A 76 -38.08 14.36 7.17
C GLY A 76 -39.06 15.35 7.81
N GLN A 77 -38.74 15.90 8.97
CA GLN A 77 -39.54 16.90 9.66
C GLN A 77 -38.70 18.13 9.94
N VAL A 78 -39.28 19.31 9.81
CA VAL A 78 -38.63 20.57 10.22
C VAL A 78 -39.25 21.00 11.56
N ASP A 79 -38.54 20.74 12.65
CA ASP A 79 -39.05 20.98 13.98
C ASP A 79 -38.01 21.60 14.93
N LEU A 80 -38.28 21.55 16.23
CA LEU A 80 -37.38 22.13 17.24
C LEU A 80 -36.03 21.38 17.35
N ALA A 81 -35.97 20.12 16.97
CA ALA A 81 -34.74 19.34 17.01
C ALA A 81 -33.72 19.90 16.04
N ASP A 82 -34.14 20.38 14.86
CA ASP A 82 -33.27 20.97 13.85
C ASP A 82 -32.66 22.29 14.34
N ALA A 83 -33.48 23.15 14.92
CA ALA A 83 -32.98 24.41 15.49
C ALA A 83 -31.97 24.17 16.62
N LEU A 84 -32.26 23.21 17.49
CA LEU A 84 -31.35 22.81 18.59
C LEU A 84 -30.10 22.09 18.02
N GLY A 85 -30.23 21.34 16.94
CA GLY A 85 -29.11 20.74 16.22
C GLY A 85 -28.11 21.77 15.73
N VAL A 86 -28.54 22.79 15.00
CA VAL A 86 -27.70 23.92 14.55
C VAL A 86 -27.01 24.61 15.73
N ILE A 87 -27.78 24.93 16.78
CA ILE A 87 -27.23 25.61 17.96
C ILE A 87 -26.21 24.74 18.70
N SER A 88 -26.50 23.46 18.88
CA SER A 88 -25.57 22.53 19.51
C SER A 88 -24.29 22.37 18.71
N PHE A 89 -24.42 22.21 17.41
CA PHE A 89 -23.27 22.10 16.50
C PHE A 89 -22.36 23.32 16.56
N ARG A 90 -22.93 24.54 16.66
CA ARG A 90 -22.14 25.79 16.62
C ARG A 90 -21.62 26.27 17.97
N LEU A 91 -22.25 25.89 19.08
CA LEU A 91 -21.90 26.39 20.42
C LEU A 91 -21.44 25.30 21.39
N LEU A 92 -21.75 24.04 21.16
CA LEU A 92 -21.60 22.96 22.15
C LEU A 92 -20.85 21.73 21.61
N ASP A 93 -20.14 21.88 20.50
CA ASP A 93 -19.44 20.79 19.78
C ASP A 93 -20.38 19.60 19.46
N GLY A 94 -21.65 19.88 19.16
CA GLY A 94 -22.63 18.88 18.75
C GLY A 94 -22.33 18.32 17.36
N ALA A 95 -23.04 17.23 17.00
CA ALA A 95 -22.92 16.62 15.69
C ALA A 95 -23.18 17.62 14.55
N PRO A 96 -22.47 17.52 13.39
CA PRO A 96 -22.75 18.37 12.24
C PRO A 96 -24.11 18.03 11.63
N PRO A 97 -24.64 18.88 10.69
CA PRO A 97 -25.82 18.55 9.91
C PRO A 97 -25.65 17.21 9.21
N ALA A 98 -26.75 16.50 8.99
CA ALA A 98 -26.76 15.32 8.14
C ALA A 98 -26.43 15.70 6.68
N HIS A 99 -26.15 14.71 5.83
CA HIS A 99 -25.92 14.93 4.39
C HIS A 99 -27.12 15.59 3.71
N PRO A 100 -26.94 16.55 2.76
CA PRO A 100 -25.67 17.10 2.28
C PRO A 100 -25.20 18.30 3.16
N TYR A 101 -24.07 18.16 3.77
CA TYR A 101 -23.33 19.17 4.50
C TYR A 101 -21.85 18.74 4.52
N PRO A 102 -20.85 19.63 4.38
CA PRO A 102 -20.95 21.09 4.24
C PRO A 102 -21.08 21.62 2.80
N TYR A 103 -21.28 20.76 1.84
CA TYR A 103 -21.30 21.07 0.40
C TYR A 103 -22.71 21.00 -0.17
N CYS A 104 -22.90 21.58 -1.37
CA CYS A 104 -24.10 21.36 -2.15
C CYS A 104 -24.26 19.89 -2.54
N GLY A 105 -25.45 19.36 -2.37
CA GLY A 105 -25.80 17.99 -2.74
C GLY A 105 -27.30 17.79 -2.69
N ASP A 106 -27.77 16.63 -3.13
CA ASP A 106 -29.18 16.23 -3.10
C ASP A 106 -29.50 15.35 -1.88
N SER A 107 -30.75 15.09 -1.65
CA SER A 107 -31.22 14.17 -0.62
C SER A 107 -32.56 13.61 -0.99
N SER A 108 -32.78 12.31 -0.78
CA SER A 108 -34.08 11.66 -0.95
C SER A 108 -35.10 12.02 0.14
N ILE A 109 -34.68 12.77 1.17
CA ILE A 109 -35.51 13.19 2.30
C ILE A 109 -35.67 14.71 2.27
N GLY A 110 -36.91 15.16 2.25
CA GLY A 110 -37.31 16.56 2.19
C GLY A 110 -37.52 17.10 0.78
N GLU A 111 -38.23 18.20 0.65
CA GLU A 111 -38.50 18.88 -0.62
C GLU A 111 -37.65 20.14 -0.75
N CYS A 112 -37.08 20.36 -1.91
CA CYS A 112 -36.34 21.56 -2.27
C CYS A 112 -36.78 22.06 -3.65
N ALA A 113 -37.56 23.12 -3.66
CA ALA A 113 -38.08 23.69 -4.93
C ALA A 113 -37.10 24.69 -5.56
N SER A 114 -36.26 25.32 -4.72
CA SER A 114 -35.25 26.27 -5.17
C SER A 114 -34.21 26.48 -4.04
N TYR A 115 -32.96 26.51 -4.43
CA TYR A 115 -31.84 26.84 -3.53
C TYR A 115 -30.76 27.60 -4.32
N PRO A 116 -30.78 28.93 -4.27
CA PRO A 116 -30.02 29.75 -5.21
C PRO A 116 -28.54 29.80 -5.00
N ILE A 117 -28.05 29.28 -3.88
CA ILE A 117 -26.60 29.24 -3.54
C ILE A 117 -25.91 28.08 -4.25
N CYS A 118 -26.60 26.97 -4.45
CA CYS A 118 -26.04 25.85 -5.19
C CYS A 118 -26.28 26.04 -6.69
N PRO A 119 -25.25 25.98 -7.53
CA PRO A 119 -25.43 25.98 -8.95
C PRO A 119 -26.29 24.77 -9.39
N PRO A 120 -27.04 24.86 -10.51
CA PRO A 120 -27.70 23.69 -11.06
C PRO A 120 -26.64 22.59 -11.28
N VAL A 121 -26.99 21.35 -10.94
CA VAL A 121 -26.13 20.18 -11.16
C VAL A 121 -25.79 20.12 -12.65
N PRO A 122 -24.54 20.27 -13.08
CA PRO A 122 -24.20 20.08 -14.48
C PRO A 122 -24.41 18.60 -14.83
N ASP A 123 -24.80 18.33 -16.07
CA ASP A 123 -24.71 17.01 -16.65
C ASP A 123 -23.27 16.51 -16.47
N VAL A 124 -23.10 15.20 -16.22
CA VAL A 124 -21.75 14.61 -16.11
C VAL A 124 -20.96 14.92 -17.37
N GLN A 125 -19.77 15.51 -17.18
CA GLN A 125 -18.84 15.82 -18.26
C GLN A 125 -17.56 14.99 -18.06
N VAL A 126 -17.13 14.35 -19.13
CA VAL A 126 -15.88 13.60 -19.18
C VAL A 126 -15.04 14.16 -20.31
N ASN A 127 -13.86 14.64 -19.97
CA ASN A 127 -12.86 15.07 -20.93
C ASN A 127 -11.62 14.20 -20.77
N ARG A 128 -10.88 13.97 -21.85
CA ARG A 128 -9.60 13.28 -21.84
C ARG A 128 -8.54 14.18 -22.47
N ASP A 129 -7.36 14.18 -21.88
CA ASP A 129 -6.21 14.83 -22.50
C ASP A 129 -5.59 13.97 -23.62
N GLU A 130 -4.50 14.45 -24.20
CA GLU A 130 -3.79 13.79 -25.29
C GLU A 130 -3.16 12.43 -24.90
N LEU A 131 -2.95 12.20 -23.61
CA LEU A 131 -2.42 10.95 -23.05
C LEU A 131 -3.53 10.01 -22.54
N GLY A 132 -4.79 10.39 -22.74
CA GLY A 132 -5.95 9.59 -22.34
C GLY A 132 -6.38 9.75 -20.89
N VAL A 133 -5.70 10.58 -20.10
CA VAL A 133 -6.07 10.85 -18.70
C VAL A 133 -7.41 11.58 -18.66
N TRP A 134 -8.33 11.10 -17.81
CA TRP A 134 -9.69 11.63 -17.74
C TRP A 134 -9.85 12.67 -16.66
N PHE A 135 -10.69 13.68 -16.99
CA PHE A 135 -11.15 14.75 -16.15
C PHE A 135 -12.69 14.67 -16.11
N ILE A 136 -13.21 14.27 -14.95
CA ILE A 136 -14.62 13.98 -14.75
C ILE A 136 -15.23 15.04 -13.84
N GLU A 137 -16.31 15.69 -14.31
CA GLU A 137 -17.14 16.61 -13.54
C GLU A 137 -18.54 16.03 -13.39
N GLY A 138 -19.08 16.01 -12.16
CA GLY A 138 -20.40 15.47 -11.87
C GLY A 138 -21.10 16.19 -10.74
N GLY A 139 -22.42 16.16 -10.72
CA GLY A 139 -23.19 16.93 -9.75
C GLY A 139 -23.49 16.18 -8.45
N SER A 140 -23.53 14.85 -8.49
CA SER A 140 -23.69 13.98 -7.32
C SER A 140 -22.49 13.05 -7.14
N ILE A 141 -22.33 12.49 -5.94
CA ILE A 141 -21.29 11.47 -5.69
C ILE A 141 -21.54 10.26 -6.59
N PHE A 142 -22.79 9.84 -6.72
CA PHE A 142 -23.15 8.70 -7.56
C PHE A 142 -22.77 8.93 -9.03
N ASP A 143 -23.17 10.04 -9.64
CA ASP A 143 -22.90 10.33 -11.04
C ASP A 143 -21.39 10.47 -11.32
N LEU A 144 -20.67 11.15 -10.40
CA LEU A 144 -19.22 11.33 -10.48
C LEU A 144 -18.50 9.97 -10.48
N TYR A 145 -18.90 9.08 -9.59
CA TYR A 145 -18.28 7.76 -9.49
C TYR A 145 -18.83 6.76 -10.51
N GLU A 146 -20.05 6.93 -11.02
CA GLU A 146 -20.52 6.17 -12.18
C GLU A 146 -19.66 6.46 -13.41
N ALA A 147 -19.40 7.74 -13.70
CA ALA A 147 -18.51 8.10 -14.78
C ALA A 147 -17.08 7.58 -14.54
N PHE A 148 -16.56 7.68 -13.31
CA PHE A 148 -15.25 7.14 -12.97
C PHE A 148 -15.16 5.62 -13.19
N GLY A 149 -16.13 4.86 -12.70
CA GLY A 149 -16.18 3.41 -12.92
C GLY A 149 -16.30 3.03 -14.39
N TYR A 150 -17.08 3.81 -15.16
CA TYR A 150 -17.22 3.62 -16.60
C TYR A 150 -15.90 3.86 -17.35
N GLU A 151 -15.20 4.97 -17.07
CA GLU A 151 -13.93 5.30 -17.73
C GLU A 151 -12.84 4.28 -17.39
N VAL A 152 -12.78 3.81 -16.13
CA VAL A 152 -11.88 2.72 -15.74
C VAL A 152 -12.24 1.42 -16.46
N ALA A 153 -13.52 1.11 -16.62
CA ALA A 153 -13.95 -0.08 -17.36
C ALA A 153 -13.67 0.04 -18.88
N VAL A 154 -13.70 1.23 -19.45
CA VAL A 154 -13.27 1.45 -20.84
C VAL A 154 -11.78 1.15 -20.99
N ASP A 155 -10.94 1.67 -20.09
CA ASP A 155 -9.49 1.57 -20.22
C ASP A 155 -8.91 0.23 -19.70
N ARG A 156 -9.52 -0.38 -18.68
CA ARG A 156 -8.89 -1.41 -17.84
C ARG A 156 -9.80 -2.60 -17.49
N LEU A 157 -10.83 -2.90 -18.29
CA LEU A 157 -11.82 -3.92 -17.96
C LEU A 157 -11.20 -5.29 -17.70
N TRP A 158 -10.24 -5.74 -18.53
CA TRP A 158 -9.56 -7.02 -18.32
C TRP A 158 -8.77 -7.02 -17.01
N GLN A 159 -7.95 -6.00 -16.78
CA GLN A 159 -7.15 -5.90 -15.56
C GLN A 159 -8.03 -5.88 -14.30
N ALA A 160 -9.13 -5.14 -14.33
CA ALA A 160 -10.09 -5.11 -13.23
C ALA A 160 -10.78 -6.46 -13.03
N GLU A 161 -11.15 -7.18 -14.11
CA GLU A 161 -11.69 -8.53 -14.03
C GLU A 161 -10.69 -9.53 -13.44
N TYR A 162 -9.43 -9.44 -13.85
CA TYR A 162 -8.36 -10.24 -13.31
C TYR A 162 -8.22 -10.00 -11.79
N PHE A 163 -8.14 -8.74 -11.35
CA PHE A 163 -8.06 -8.39 -9.94
C PHE A 163 -9.29 -8.85 -9.17
N ARG A 164 -10.49 -8.70 -9.73
CA ARG A 164 -11.73 -9.20 -9.13
C ARG A 164 -11.65 -10.70 -8.87
N ARG A 165 -11.25 -11.50 -9.87
CA ARG A 165 -11.14 -12.95 -9.73
C ARG A 165 -10.09 -13.36 -8.72
N LEU A 166 -8.93 -12.72 -8.75
CA LEU A 166 -7.87 -12.92 -7.75
C LEU A 166 -8.41 -12.68 -6.34
N CYS A 167 -8.99 -11.50 -6.09
CA CYS A 167 -9.44 -11.10 -4.76
C CYS A 167 -10.66 -11.90 -4.25
N ARG A 168 -11.38 -12.55 -5.16
CA ARG A 168 -12.49 -13.47 -4.85
C ARG A 168 -12.05 -14.93 -4.75
N GLY A 169 -10.76 -15.26 -5.02
CA GLY A 169 -10.27 -16.64 -5.11
C GLY A 169 -11.00 -17.42 -6.21
N ARG A 170 -11.03 -16.89 -7.43
CA ARG A 170 -11.72 -17.42 -8.61
C ARG A 170 -10.82 -17.52 -9.85
N LEU A 171 -9.49 -17.47 -9.68
CA LEU A 171 -8.57 -17.55 -10.80
C LEU A 171 -8.60 -18.93 -11.50
N ALA A 172 -8.81 -20.00 -10.75
CA ALA A 172 -8.87 -21.36 -11.31
C ALA A 172 -10.02 -21.56 -12.30
N GLU A 173 -11.05 -20.68 -12.29
CA GLU A 173 -12.13 -20.71 -13.28
C GLU A 173 -11.63 -20.47 -14.71
N ILE A 174 -10.61 -19.63 -14.87
CA ILE A 174 -10.06 -19.25 -16.18
C ILE A 174 -8.67 -19.85 -16.46
N TYR A 175 -7.78 -19.91 -15.45
CA TYR A 175 -6.42 -20.43 -15.61
C TYR A 175 -6.28 -21.91 -15.24
N GLY A 176 -7.35 -22.55 -14.74
CA GLY A 176 -7.36 -23.96 -14.40
C GLY A 176 -6.77 -24.29 -13.02
N VAL A 177 -6.60 -25.61 -12.76
CA VAL A 177 -6.26 -26.16 -11.45
C VAL A 177 -4.95 -25.62 -10.85
N ASP A 178 -4.04 -25.16 -11.69
CA ASP A 178 -2.76 -24.61 -11.24
C ASP A 178 -2.93 -23.33 -10.41
N GLN A 179 -4.09 -22.66 -10.50
CA GLN A 179 -4.42 -21.49 -9.69
C GLN A 179 -5.24 -21.83 -8.43
N ALA A 180 -5.60 -23.10 -8.24
CA ALA A 180 -6.43 -23.51 -7.11
C ALA A 180 -5.79 -23.20 -5.75
N GLN A 181 -4.47 -23.29 -5.63
CA GLN A 181 -3.77 -22.94 -4.38
C GLN A 181 -3.89 -21.46 -4.04
N THR A 182 -3.80 -20.58 -5.04
CA THR A 182 -4.05 -19.13 -4.86
C THR A 182 -5.48 -18.87 -4.39
N ASP A 183 -6.45 -19.50 -5.04
CA ASP A 183 -7.87 -19.37 -4.68
C ASP A 183 -8.13 -19.87 -3.25
N ILE A 184 -7.54 -21.00 -2.86
CA ILE A 184 -7.58 -21.53 -1.50
C ILE A 184 -7.06 -20.49 -0.50
N SER A 185 -5.89 -19.93 -0.74
CA SER A 185 -5.22 -18.97 0.14
C SER A 185 -6.06 -17.70 0.34
N ILE A 186 -6.57 -17.12 -0.75
CA ILE A 186 -7.43 -15.94 -0.69
C ILE A 186 -8.70 -16.22 0.11
N ARG A 187 -9.34 -17.37 -0.09
CA ARG A 187 -10.57 -17.71 0.62
C ARG A 187 -10.36 -18.11 2.08
N LEU A 188 -9.21 -18.70 2.42
CA LEU A 188 -8.86 -18.96 3.83
C LEU A 188 -8.75 -17.68 4.65
N LEU A 189 -8.05 -16.69 4.08
CA LEU A 189 -7.80 -15.41 4.72
C LEU A 189 -8.93 -14.40 4.56
N GLY A 190 -9.81 -14.59 3.54
CA GLY A 190 -10.87 -13.65 3.21
C GLY A 190 -12.05 -13.68 4.17
N TYR A 191 -12.91 -12.69 4.03
CA TYR A 191 -14.25 -12.66 4.62
C TYR A 191 -15.22 -13.48 3.79
N SER A 192 -16.36 -13.88 4.38
CA SER A 192 -17.49 -14.39 3.61
C SER A 192 -18.22 -13.26 2.89
N ASP A 193 -19.07 -13.60 1.91
CA ASP A 193 -19.90 -12.61 1.23
C ASP A 193 -20.80 -11.85 2.20
N GLU A 194 -21.34 -12.53 3.22
CA GLU A 194 -22.14 -11.92 4.27
C GLU A 194 -21.33 -10.95 5.13
N GLU A 195 -20.07 -11.28 5.43
CA GLU A 195 -19.16 -10.40 6.19
C GLU A 195 -18.81 -9.14 5.35
N TYR A 196 -18.54 -9.27 4.04
CA TYR A 196 -18.33 -8.13 3.15
C TYR A 196 -19.56 -7.24 3.07
N LEU A 197 -20.74 -7.81 2.89
CA LEU A 197 -22.00 -7.05 2.84
C LEU A 197 -22.27 -6.35 4.18
N ALA A 198 -22.02 -7.02 5.31
CA ALA A 198 -22.14 -6.39 6.62
C ALA A 198 -21.14 -5.23 6.80
N GLY A 199 -19.91 -5.37 6.30
CA GLY A 199 -18.94 -4.28 6.26
C GLY A 199 -19.43 -3.09 5.45
N PHE A 200 -19.97 -3.33 4.26
CA PHE A 200 -20.57 -2.30 3.42
C PHE A 200 -21.76 -1.59 4.09
N GLU A 201 -22.62 -2.32 4.79
CA GLU A 201 -23.72 -1.69 5.52
C GLU A 201 -23.28 -0.76 6.66
N ASN A 202 -22.05 -0.93 7.15
CA ASN A 202 -21.48 -0.16 8.25
C ASN A 202 -20.67 1.06 7.81
N ILE A 203 -20.43 1.28 6.50
CA ILE A 203 -19.79 2.50 6.01
C ILE A 203 -20.83 3.64 5.87
N SER A 204 -20.36 4.88 5.71
CA SER A 204 -21.21 6.04 5.56
C SER A 204 -22.09 5.98 4.30
N GLU A 205 -23.23 6.67 4.32
CA GLU A 205 -24.12 6.73 3.13
C GLU A 205 -23.40 7.33 1.91
N ARG A 206 -22.50 8.31 2.12
CA ARG A 206 -21.68 8.88 1.04
C ARG A 206 -20.71 7.85 0.44
N ALA A 207 -20.09 7.03 1.29
CA ALA A 207 -19.23 5.95 0.80
C ALA A 207 -20.03 4.84 0.11
N LYS A 208 -21.26 4.53 0.58
CA LYS A 208 -22.16 3.61 -0.14
C LYS A 208 -22.53 4.14 -1.52
N GLU A 209 -22.92 5.40 -1.61
CA GLU A 209 -23.25 6.06 -2.86
C GLU A 209 -22.09 6.03 -3.85
N LEU A 210 -20.88 6.32 -3.37
CA LEU A 210 -19.63 6.24 -4.12
C LEU A 210 -19.39 4.83 -4.68
N VAL A 211 -19.48 3.79 -3.84
CA VAL A 211 -19.27 2.39 -4.26
C VAL A 211 -20.33 1.95 -5.27
N LEU A 212 -21.59 2.29 -5.02
CA LEU A 212 -22.69 1.92 -5.91
C LEU A 212 -22.62 2.65 -7.28
N GLY A 213 -22.23 3.91 -7.29
CA GLY A 213 -21.95 4.65 -8.53
C GLY A 213 -20.84 3.98 -9.34
N TYR A 214 -19.72 3.69 -8.71
CA TYR A 214 -18.58 3.05 -9.37
C TYR A 214 -18.96 1.70 -10.01
N ILE A 215 -19.70 0.87 -9.28
CA ILE A 215 -20.23 -0.40 -9.80
C ILE A 215 -21.20 -0.18 -10.98
N ALA A 216 -22.06 0.83 -10.89
CA ALA A 216 -22.99 1.15 -11.97
C ALA A 216 -22.26 1.51 -13.27
N GLY A 217 -21.14 2.25 -13.17
CA GLY A 217 -20.29 2.58 -14.32
C GLY A 217 -19.68 1.35 -14.98
N PHE A 218 -19.09 0.45 -14.21
CA PHE A 218 -18.59 -0.83 -14.71
C PHE A 218 -19.69 -1.63 -15.42
N ASN A 219 -20.84 -1.76 -14.77
CA ASN A 219 -21.94 -2.56 -15.30
C ASN A 219 -22.54 -1.96 -16.55
N ARG A 220 -22.63 -0.62 -16.67
CA ARG A 220 -23.02 0.05 -17.90
C ARG A 220 -22.10 -0.31 -19.07
N ARG A 221 -20.77 -0.29 -18.88
CA ARG A 221 -19.81 -0.70 -19.91
C ARG A 221 -19.97 -2.16 -20.30
N ILE A 222 -20.17 -3.06 -19.33
CA ILE A 222 -20.40 -4.49 -19.58
C ILE A 222 -21.70 -4.70 -20.38
N GLU A 223 -22.78 -3.98 -20.07
CA GLU A 223 -24.04 -4.03 -20.81
C GLU A 223 -23.88 -3.56 -22.26
N GLU A 224 -23.14 -2.47 -22.50
CA GLU A 224 -22.82 -1.96 -23.82
C GLU A 224 -22.06 -2.99 -24.65
N LEU A 225 -21.02 -3.64 -24.06
CA LEU A 225 -20.25 -4.70 -24.69
C LEU A 225 -21.11 -5.95 -24.96
N GLY A 226 -22.13 -6.22 -24.14
CA GLY A 226 -23.10 -7.29 -24.37
C GLY A 226 -23.99 -7.02 -25.58
N ALA A 227 -24.28 -5.76 -25.86
CA ALA A 227 -25.06 -5.34 -27.03
C ALA A 227 -24.20 -5.24 -28.31
N ASP A 228 -22.95 -4.77 -28.18
CA ASP A 228 -21.96 -4.70 -29.26
C ASP A 228 -20.56 -5.07 -28.73
N PRO A 229 -20.09 -6.30 -28.98
CA PRO A 229 -18.81 -6.79 -28.47
C PRO A 229 -17.58 -6.34 -29.28
N THR A 230 -17.70 -5.37 -30.16
CA THR A 230 -16.59 -4.90 -31.02
C THR A 230 -15.40 -4.45 -30.20
N ASP A 231 -15.64 -3.77 -29.09
CA ASP A 231 -14.61 -3.24 -28.19
C ASP A 231 -14.37 -4.16 -26.97
N LEU A 232 -14.76 -5.43 -27.03
CA LEU A 232 -14.45 -6.38 -25.96
C LEU A 232 -12.94 -6.65 -25.94
N PRO A 233 -12.24 -6.48 -24.78
CA PRO A 233 -10.82 -6.78 -24.69
C PRO A 233 -10.48 -8.18 -25.13
N PHE A 234 -9.35 -8.31 -25.81
CA PHE A 234 -8.86 -9.55 -26.46
C PHE A 234 -8.88 -10.75 -25.52
N GLU A 235 -8.47 -10.56 -24.28
CA GLU A 235 -8.33 -11.62 -23.30
C GLU A 235 -9.66 -12.34 -23.02
N PHE A 236 -10.79 -11.63 -23.00
CA PHE A 236 -12.11 -12.27 -22.83
C PHE A 236 -12.42 -13.26 -23.96
N THR A 237 -11.99 -12.93 -25.17
CA THR A 237 -12.15 -13.81 -26.33
C THR A 237 -11.18 -14.98 -26.26
N ASP A 238 -9.93 -14.75 -25.84
CA ASP A 238 -8.88 -15.77 -25.73
C ASP A 238 -9.23 -16.81 -24.66
N PHE A 239 -9.68 -16.36 -23.47
CA PHE A 239 -10.15 -17.25 -22.40
C PHE A 239 -11.58 -17.80 -22.62
N GLY A 240 -12.34 -17.25 -23.57
CA GLY A 240 -13.64 -17.78 -23.99
C GLY A 240 -14.78 -17.55 -22.99
N PHE A 241 -14.81 -16.42 -22.32
CA PHE A 241 -15.92 -16.00 -21.45
C PHE A 241 -16.27 -14.51 -21.63
N PHE A 242 -17.41 -14.11 -21.08
CA PHE A 242 -17.87 -12.71 -21.06
C PHE A 242 -17.86 -12.20 -19.61
N PRO A 243 -17.51 -10.91 -19.35
CA PRO A 243 -17.45 -10.39 -18.00
C PRO A 243 -18.83 -10.42 -17.31
N GLU A 244 -18.84 -10.86 -16.06
CA GLU A 244 -20.02 -10.83 -15.21
C GLU A 244 -20.24 -9.42 -14.64
N PRO A 245 -21.49 -9.00 -14.33
CA PRO A 245 -21.71 -7.75 -13.62
C PRO A 245 -20.96 -7.68 -12.28
N TRP A 246 -20.43 -6.51 -11.97
CA TRP A 246 -19.77 -6.23 -10.70
C TRP A 246 -20.77 -6.07 -9.57
N THR A 247 -20.37 -6.45 -8.37
CA THR A 247 -21.15 -6.38 -7.13
C THR A 247 -20.40 -5.62 -6.04
N VAL A 248 -21.10 -5.26 -4.99
CA VAL A 248 -20.50 -4.67 -3.78
C VAL A 248 -19.40 -5.58 -3.20
N VAL A 249 -19.65 -6.89 -3.19
CA VAL A 249 -18.68 -7.85 -2.65
C VAL A 249 -17.37 -7.84 -3.43
N ASP A 250 -17.42 -7.63 -4.75
CA ASP A 250 -16.23 -7.59 -5.59
C ASP A 250 -15.33 -6.37 -5.24
N VAL A 251 -15.93 -5.19 -5.07
CA VAL A 251 -15.21 -3.98 -4.67
C VAL A 251 -14.64 -4.13 -3.25
N MET A 252 -15.43 -4.63 -2.31
CA MET A 252 -14.98 -4.80 -0.92
C MET A 252 -13.88 -5.85 -0.79
N ALA A 253 -13.96 -6.97 -1.52
CA ALA A 253 -12.93 -8.00 -1.53
C ALA A 253 -11.62 -7.50 -2.16
N LEU A 254 -11.71 -6.73 -3.25
CA LEU A 254 -10.56 -6.13 -3.90
C LEU A 254 -9.87 -5.13 -2.96
N GLN A 255 -10.63 -4.25 -2.31
CA GLN A 255 -10.09 -3.34 -1.30
C GLN A 255 -9.31 -4.08 -0.21
N VAL A 256 -9.92 -5.07 0.44
CA VAL A 256 -9.29 -5.83 1.52
C VAL A 256 -8.01 -6.53 1.06
N THR A 257 -8.05 -7.22 -0.07
CA THR A 257 -6.90 -7.98 -0.58
C THR A 257 -5.75 -7.04 -0.96
N LEU A 258 -6.04 -5.92 -1.62
CA LEU A 258 -5.03 -4.94 -1.98
C LEU A 258 -4.38 -4.30 -0.75
N LEU A 259 -5.18 -3.92 0.26
CA LEU A 259 -4.66 -3.33 1.49
C LEU A 259 -3.75 -4.29 2.27
N ARG A 260 -4.12 -5.56 2.35
CA ARG A 260 -3.27 -6.59 2.97
C ARG A 260 -1.99 -6.81 2.20
N ASN A 261 -2.03 -6.62 0.89
CA ASN A 261 -0.84 -6.73 0.08
C ASN A 261 0.11 -5.53 0.25
N PHE A 262 -0.39 -4.35 0.63
CA PHE A 262 0.44 -3.21 1.07
C PHE A 262 0.97 -3.35 2.50
N ASP A 263 0.60 -4.39 3.22
CA ASP A 263 1.14 -4.72 4.54
C ASP A 263 2.02 -5.97 4.44
N SER A 264 3.33 -5.78 4.42
CA SER A 264 4.29 -6.87 4.21
C SER A 264 4.24 -7.96 5.28
N GLU A 265 3.72 -7.63 6.47
CA GLU A 265 3.56 -8.60 7.56
C GLU A 265 2.22 -9.36 7.45
N ALA A 266 1.20 -8.79 6.78
CA ALA A 266 -0.13 -9.41 6.69
C ALA A 266 -0.10 -10.79 6.02
N LEU A 267 0.73 -10.96 4.99
CA LEU A 267 0.83 -12.21 4.23
C LEU A 267 2.19 -12.88 4.45
N SER A 268 2.59 -13.08 5.72
CA SER A 268 3.88 -13.65 6.06
C SER A 268 3.83 -14.75 7.12
N THR A 269 4.84 -15.61 7.10
CA THR A 269 5.10 -16.66 8.09
C THR A 269 6.35 -16.37 8.91
N HIS A 270 6.87 -15.14 8.88
CA HIS A 270 8.19 -14.81 9.44
C HIS A 270 8.37 -15.19 10.90
N GLN A 271 7.31 -15.15 11.71
CA GLN A 271 7.39 -15.62 13.10
C GLN A 271 7.70 -17.13 13.18
N LEU A 272 7.12 -17.96 12.29
CA LEU A 272 7.44 -19.39 12.21
C LEU A 272 8.84 -19.62 11.65
N ASP A 273 9.27 -18.84 10.66
CA ASP A 273 10.63 -18.89 10.13
C ASP A 273 11.65 -18.59 11.23
N ASN A 274 11.37 -17.57 12.02
CA ASN A 274 12.21 -17.20 13.16
C ASN A 274 12.23 -18.27 14.27
N ALA A 275 11.10 -18.94 14.53
CA ALA A 275 11.04 -20.03 15.48
C ALA A 275 11.87 -21.24 15.02
N VAL A 276 11.82 -21.55 13.71
CA VAL A 276 12.67 -22.60 13.10
C VAL A 276 14.13 -22.19 13.17
N LEU A 277 14.47 -20.94 12.79
CA LEU A 277 15.84 -20.42 12.89
C LEU A 277 16.40 -20.54 14.30
N LEU A 278 15.65 -20.10 15.32
CA LEU A 278 16.10 -20.22 16.72
C LEU A 278 16.31 -21.67 17.12
N ALA A 279 15.41 -22.58 16.76
CA ALA A 279 15.54 -23.99 17.09
C ALA A 279 16.71 -24.67 16.36
N GLU A 280 17.03 -24.28 15.13
CA GLU A 280 18.21 -24.74 14.39
C GLU A 280 19.51 -24.22 15.04
N LEU A 281 19.52 -22.94 15.46
CA LEU A 281 20.64 -22.37 16.21
C LEU A 281 20.83 -23.08 17.56
N GLU A 282 19.77 -23.48 18.27
CA GLU A 282 19.85 -24.25 19.51
C GLU A 282 20.47 -25.66 19.31
N ASP A 283 20.22 -26.28 18.16
CA ASP A 283 20.78 -27.59 17.83
C ASP A 283 22.26 -27.49 17.43
N GLU A 284 22.65 -26.49 16.62
CA GLU A 284 24.02 -26.37 16.10
C GLU A 284 24.93 -25.59 17.04
N HIS A 285 24.40 -24.55 17.72
CA HIS A 285 25.15 -23.62 18.57
C HIS A 285 24.53 -23.47 19.98
N PRO A 286 24.35 -24.54 20.77
CA PRO A 286 23.51 -24.51 21.99
C PRO A 286 23.96 -23.51 23.07
N GLN A 287 25.18 -23.00 23.01
CA GLN A 287 25.69 -22.01 23.97
C GLN A 287 25.45 -20.57 23.50
N ASP A 288 25.45 -20.33 22.22
CA ASP A 288 25.39 -19.00 21.60
C ASP A 288 24.06 -18.73 20.88
N ALA A 289 23.18 -19.72 20.75
CA ALA A 289 21.97 -19.67 19.92
C ALA A 289 21.11 -18.41 20.10
N LEU A 290 20.81 -18.06 21.35
CA LEU A 290 20.00 -16.88 21.64
C LEU A 290 20.74 -15.57 21.31
N ALA A 291 22.04 -15.51 21.54
CA ALA A 291 22.88 -14.36 21.21
C ALA A 291 22.97 -14.18 19.69
N MET A 292 23.13 -15.28 18.94
CA MET A 292 23.10 -15.27 17.47
C MET A 292 21.74 -14.87 16.93
N PHE A 293 20.65 -15.40 17.52
CA PHE A 293 19.30 -15.02 17.15
C PHE A 293 19.02 -13.54 17.39
N ASP A 294 19.47 -12.98 18.52
CA ASP A 294 19.32 -11.56 18.83
C ASP A 294 20.11 -10.67 17.85
N ASP A 295 21.30 -11.11 17.41
CA ASP A 295 22.06 -10.42 16.38
C ASP A 295 21.38 -10.49 14.99
N LEU A 296 20.80 -11.64 14.63
CA LEU A 296 20.12 -11.87 13.35
C LEU A 296 18.70 -11.28 13.30
N ARG A 297 18.08 -10.99 14.43
CA ARG A 297 16.68 -10.53 14.54
C ARG A 297 16.55 -9.45 15.61
N TRP A 298 17.40 -8.42 15.57
CA TRP A 298 17.31 -7.31 16.54
C TRP A 298 15.96 -6.58 16.44
N LEU A 299 15.47 -6.09 17.57
CA LEU A 299 14.18 -5.42 17.64
C LEU A 299 14.25 -3.93 17.29
N ASP A 300 15.34 -3.26 17.67
CA ASP A 300 15.51 -1.82 17.41
C ASP A 300 17.00 -1.50 17.24
N ASP A 301 17.32 -0.73 16.20
CA ASP A 301 18.63 -0.15 16.00
C ASP A 301 18.49 1.39 16.04
N PRO A 302 19.10 2.06 17.03
CA PRO A 302 18.98 3.51 17.16
C PRO A 302 19.71 4.28 16.07
N ASP A 303 20.66 3.64 15.37
CA ASP A 303 21.45 4.24 14.30
C ASP A 303 20.74 4.15 12.92
N ALA A 304 19.59 3.46 12.84
CA ALA A 304 18.79 3.36 11.63
C ALA A 304 18.19 4.70 11.22
N PRO A 305 18.18 5.04 9.91
CA PRO A 305 17.54 6.25 9.42
C PRO A 305 16.03 6.24 9.69
N THR A 306 15.46 7.37 10.11
CA THR A 306 14.05 7.50 10.48
C THR A 306 13.30 8.50 9.61
N MET A 307 11.99 8.25 9.40
CA MET A 307 11.11 9.20 8.70
C MET A 307 11.03 10.54 9.42
N ILE A 308 10.92 10.52 10.74
CA ILE A 308 10.88 11.71 11.60
C ILE A 308 12.14 11.80 12.46
N PRO A 309 12.61 13.02 12.81
CA PRO A 309 13.79 13.16 13.65
C PRO A 309 13.64 12.45 15.00
N PRO A 310 14.71 11.90 15.58
CA PRO A 310 14.67 11.34 16.92
C PRO A 310 14.21 12.39 17.94
N THR A 311 13.07 12.18 18.57
CA THR A 311 12.50 13.09 19.58
C THR A 311 12.84 12.67 21.01
N THR A 312 13.30 11.43 21.21
CA THR A 312 13.60 10.86 22.51
C THR A 312 14.96 10.19 22.44
N PRO A 313 15.85 10.40 23.43
CA PRO A 313 17.06 9.59 23.54
C PRO A 313 16.69 8.10 23.58
N PHE A 314 17.43 7.29 22.85
CA PHE A 314 17.31 5.84 22.88
C PHE A 314 17.40 5.37 24.35
N GLN A 315 16.30 4.86 24.87
CA GLN A 315 16.29 4.07 26.09
C GLN A 315 16.26 2.63 25.59
N GLY A 316 17.42 2.01 25.43
CA GLY A 316 17.55 0.68 24.85
C GLY A 316 16.33 -0.18 25.17
N LEU A 317 15.67 -0.70 24.16
CA LEU A 317 14.79 -1.84 24.39
C LEU A 317 15.68 -2.81 25.14
N GLN A 318 15.34 -3.11 26.39
CA GLN A 318 16.07 -4.13 27.12
C GLN A 318 16.13 -5.33 26.17
N SER A 319 17.35 -5.71 25.79
CA SER A 319 17.55 -6.94 25.03
C SER A 319 16.57 -7.95 25.59
N ALA A 320 15.95 -8.75 24.75
CA ALA A 320 15.03 -9.81 25.17
C ALA A 320 15.65 -10.80 26.17
N GLN A 321 16.87 -10.49 26.67
CA GLN A 321 17.57 -11.18 27.75
C GLN A 321 16.69 -11.34 28.96
N GLY A 322 16.08 -12.52 29.07
CA GLY A 322 15.19 -12.89 30.16
C GLY A 322 13.71 -12.95 29.83
N LEU A 323 13.29 -12.69 28.57
CA LEU A 323 11.98 -13.16 28.15
C LEU A 323 12.01 -14.69 28.13
N PRO A 324 11.01 -15.36 28.74
CA PRO A 324 10.89 -16.80 28.54
C PRO A 324 10.79 -17.03 27.03
N THR A 325 11.60 -17.91 26.47
CA THR A 325 11.48 -18.39 25.10
C THR A 325 10.25 -19.33 25.06
N PRO A 326 9.04 -18.82 24.78
CA PRO A 326 7.84 -19.64 25.03
C PRO A 326 7.68 -20.76 24.03
N VAL A 327 8.23 -20.63 22.85
CA VAL A 327 7.92 -21.51 21.73
C VAL A 327 9.06 -22.47 21.37
N ALA A 328 10.29 -22.00 21.31
CA ALA A 328 11.43 -22.84 20.86
C ALA A 328 11.67 -24.05 21.75
N GLY A 329 11.51 -23.94 23.06
CA GLY A 329 11.65 -25.08 24.00
C GLY A 329 10.43 -25.98 24.15
N GLN A 330 9.28 -25.63 23.53
CA GLN A 330 8.04 -26.43 23.67
C GLN A 330 7.76 -27.37 22.49
N TYR A 331 8.29 -27.06 21.30
CA TYR A 331 8.08 -27.85 20.09
C TYR A 331 9.41 -28.34 19.52
N GLN A 332 9.42 -29.59 19.05
CA GLN A 332 10.58 -30.10 18.30
C GLN A 332 10.70 -29.39 16.97
N VAL A 333 11.92 -29.19 16.50
CA VAL A 333 12.27 -28.50 15.24
C VAL A 333 11.45 -29.04 14.05
N GLU A 334 11.30 -30.37 13.96
CA GLU A 334 10.53 -31.00 12.89
C GLU A 334 9.06 -30.62 12.89
N ASN A 335 8.46 -30.43 14.08
CA ASN A 335 7.08 -29.98 14.18
C ASN A 335 6.93 -28.51 13.78
N LEU A 336 7.88 -27.65 14.15
CA LEU A 336 7.90 -26.24 13.73
C LEU A 336 8.09 -26.12 12.22
N ARG A 337 9.00 -26.91 11.64
CA ARG A 337 9.19 -26.97 10.18
C ARG A 337 7.90 -27.38 9.47
N LEU A 338 7.23 -28.43 9.94
CA LEU A 338 5.97 -28.89 9.36
C LEU A 338 4.89 -27.83 9.43
N LEU A 339 4.74 -27.11 10.52
CA LEU A 339 3.79 -26.02 10.68
C LEU A 339 4.11 -24.83 9.77
N ARG A 340 5.39 -24.45 9.70
CA ARG A 340 5.91 -23.43 8.80
C ARG A 340 5.61 -23.79 7.33
N ASP A 341 6.00 -24.96 6.88
CA ASP A 341 5.87 -25.37 5.49
C ASP A 341 4.40 -25.39 5.05
N ARG A 342 3.50 -25.83 5.92
CA ARG A 342 2.05 -25.79 5.66
C ARG A 342 1.48 -24.37 5.62
N ALA A 343 1.98 -23.47 6.47
CA ALA A 343 1.60 -22.06 6.44
C ALA A 343 2.19 -21.34 5.21
N HIS A 344 3.43 -21.70 4.81
CA HIS A 344 4.05 -21.23 3.57
C HIS A 344 3.22 -21.60 2.34
N GLU A 345 2.68 -22.83 2.25
CA GLU A 345 1.81 -23.20 1.15
C GLU A 345 0.62 -22.24 0.96
N VAL A 346 0.14 -21.63 2.06
CA VAL A 346 -0.96 -20.66 2.00
C VAL A 346 -0.48 -19.30 1.47
N PHE A 347 0.69 -18.81 1.85
CA PHE A 347 1.15 -17.47 1.51
C PHE A 347 2.06 -17.41 0.28
N GLU A 348 3.02 -18.32 0.16
CA GLU A 348 3.98 -18.31 -0.95
C GLU A 348 3.34 -18.68 -2.26
N GLY A 349 2.43 -19.65 -2.26
CA GLY A 349 1.66 -19.99 -3.44
C GLY A 349 0.92 -18.79 -4.04
N THR A 350 0.46 -17.85 -3.20
CA THR A 350 -0.16 -16.60 -3.64
C THR A 350 0.88 -15.60 -4.13
N ARG A 351 1.97 -15.43 -3.38
CA ARG A 351 3.02 -14.45 -3.71
C ARG A 351 3.77 -14.81 -4.99
N ASP A 352 4.24 -16.06 -5.12
CA ASP A 352 5.00 -16.52 -6.28
C ASP A 352 4.16 -16.49 -7.56
N ARG A 353 2.85 -16.76 -7.44
CA ARG A 353 1.94 -16.72 -8.60
C ARG A 353 1.55 -15.31 -8.99
N LEU A 354 1.40 -14.39 -8.03
CA LEU A 354 1.29 -12.97 -8.30
C LEU A 354 2.52 -12.46 -9.07
N GLN A 355 3.70 -12.96 -8.73
CA GLN A 355 4.94 -12.67 -9.46
C GLN A 355 4.96 -13.32 -10.85
N GLY A 356 4.53 -14.59 -10.96
CA GLY A 356 4.60 -15.38 -12.19
C GLY A 356 3.63 -14.96 -13.29
N ILE A 357 2.59 -14.18 -12.97
CA ILE A 357 1.56 -13.71 -13.92
C ILE A 357 1.63 -12.19 -14.15
N GLY A 358 2.82 -11.60 -13.92
CA GLY A 358 3.06 -10.19 -14.24
C GLY A 358 2.43 -9.19 -13.29
N THR A 359 1.98 -9.63 -12.11
CA THR A 359 1.63 -8.74 -10.99
C THR A 359 2.60 -8.91 -9.81
N PRO A 360 3.92 -8.78 -10.02
CA PRO A 360 4.81 -8.70 -8.87
C PRO A 360 4.46 -7.41 -8.14
N LEU A 361 3.72 -7.54 -7.06
CA LEU A 361 3.47 -6.45 -6.15
C LEU A 361 4.77 -6.23 -5.37
N ARG A 362 5.69 -5.53 -5.99
CA ARG A 362 6.85 -5.00 -5.30
C ARG A 362 6.35 -3.95 -4.33
N MET A 363 6.78 -4.09 -3.10
CA MET A 363 6.34 -3.27 -2.01
C MET A 363 7.50 -2.37 -1.60
N GLY A 364 7.85 -1.46 -2.47
CA GLY A 364 8.76 -0.37 -2.18
C GLY A 364 8.05 0.97 -2.40
N SER A 365 8.57 2.05 -1.88
CA SER A 365 8.15 3.40 -2.22
C SER A 365 9.09 4.39 -1.56
N TYR A 366 9.39 5.48 -2.23
CA TYR A 366 10.04 6.62 -1.61
C TYR A 366 9.12 7.84 -1.67
N ALA A 367 9.21 8.68 -0.67
CA ALA A 367 8.49 9.94 -0.62
C ALA A 367 9.24 10.94 0.25
N TRP A 368 9.14 12.20 -0.09
CA TRP A 368 9.63 13.31 0.72
C TRP A 368 8.76 14.54 0.58
N VAL A 369 8.79 15.37 1.60
CA VAL A 369 8.17 16.68 1.59
C VAL A 369 9.13 17.68 2.22
N VAL A 370 9.34 18.81 1.52
CA VAL A 370 10.20 19.92 1.95
C VAL A 370 9.30 21.10 2.29
N GLY A 371 9.48 21.67 3.48
CA GLY A 371 8.71 22.83 3.94
C GLY A 371 9.13 24.12 3.26
N GLY A 372 8.20 25.07 3.13
CA GLY A 372 8.42 26.34 2.43
C GLY A 372 9.61 27.18 2.92
N ASP A 373 10.00 27.04 4.19
CA ASP A 373 11.18 27.72 4.72
C ASP A 373 12.51 27.24 4.07
N LEU A 374 12.50 26.08 3.42
CA LEU A 374 13.65 25.47 2.76
C LEU A 374 13.56 25.48 1.22
N THR A 375 12.51 26.04 0.65
CA THR A 375 12.33 26.16 -0.80
C THR A 375 12.54 27.58 -1.28
N ASP A 376 12.95 27.77 -2.50
CA ASP A 376 13.17 29.08 -3.13
C ASP A 376 11.85 29.84 -3.38
N SER A 377 10.79 29.11 -3.67
CA SER A 377 9.44 29.66 -3.84
C SER A 377 8.74 30.05 -2.52
N GLY A 378 9.24 29.56 -1.38
CA GLY A 378 8.60 29.72 -0.09
C GLY A 378 7.37 28.79 0.13
N ASN A 379 7.11 27.86 -0.80
CA ASN A 379 5.99 26.92 -0.73
C ASN A 379 6.47 25.49 -0.42
N PRO A 380 5.75 24.69 0.35
CA PRO A 380 6.11 23.29 0.51
C PRO A 380 5.98 22.52 -0.82
N ILE A 381 6.92 21.59 -1.04
CA ILE A 381 6.95 20.72 -2.21
C ILE A 381 6.97 19.28 -1.74
N ILE A 382 6.04 18.46 -2.25
CA ILE A 382 5.93 17.04 -1.93
C ILE A 382 6.20 16.18 -3.17
N TYR A 383 7.01 15.14 -2.99
CA TYR A 383 7.22 14.06 -3.96
C TYR A 383 6.61 12.76 -3.45
N ALA A 384 5.90 12.04 -4.32
CA ALA A 384 5.37 10.71 -4.06
C ALA A 384 5.76 9.76 -5.18
N GLY A 385 6.51 8.71 -4.84
CA GLY A 385 7.01 7.71 -5.79
C GLY A 385 6.76 6.28 -5.29
N PRO A 386 5.53 5.74 -5.40
CA PRO A 386 5.26 4.35 -5.06
C PRO A 386 5.97 3.42 -6.05
N GLN A 387 6.60 2.38 -5.50
CA GLN A 387 7.21 1.29 -6.26
C GLN A 387 6.30 0.07 -6.15
N MET A 388 5.45 -0.11 -7.14
CA MET A 388 4.59 -1.28 -7.33
C MET A 388 5.13 -2.12 -8.49
N GLY A 389 4.50 -3.21 -8.86
CA GLY A 389 4.96 -4.05 -9.97
C GLY A 389 5.02 -3.31 -11.32
N PHE A 390 5.94 -3.75 -12.18
CA PHE A 390 6.04 -3.30 -13.56
C PHE A 390 5.29 -4.29 -14.46
N THR A 391 4.01 -4.03 -14.71
CA THR A 391 3.10 -4.89 -15.47
C THR A 391 2.58 -4.18 -16.71
N ALA A 392 2.10 -4.93 -17.67
CA ALA A 392 1.40 -4.41 -18.85
C ALA A 392 -0.04 -4.99 -18.89
N PRO A 393 -1.04 -4.16 -18.66
CA PRO A 393 -0.97 -2.72 -18.37
C PRO A 393 -0.41 -2.44 -16.97
N ALA A 394 0.05 -1.21 -16.74
CA ALA A 394 0.48 -0.77 -15.41
C ALA A 394 -0.64 -0.93 -14.38
N ILE A 395 -0.26 -1.22 -13.11
CA ILE A 395 -1.23 -1.43 -12.03
C ILE A 395 -2.08 -0.19 -11.71
N ILE A 396 -1.68 0.98 -12.18
CA ILE A 396 -2.31 2.25 -11.84
C ILE A 396 -2.86 2.96 -13.07
N VAL A 397 -3.78 3.87 -12.81
CA VAL A 397 -4.31 4.88 -13.74
C VAL A 397 -4.28 6.25 -13.07
N GLU A 398 -4.26 7.32 -13.85
CA GLU A 398 -4.32 8.69 -13.36
C GLU A 398 -5.61 9.37 -13.81
N GLY A 399 -6.16 10.26 -12.99
CA GLY A 399 -7.36 11.00 -13.35
C GLY A 399 -7.71 12.10 -12.37
N SER A 400 -8.82 12.75 -12.66
CA SER A 400 -9.34 13.89 -11.91
C SER A 400 -10.86 13.79 -11.76
N LEU A 401 -11.33 14.04 -10.53
CA LEU A 401 -12.74 13.99 -10.15
C LEU A 401 -13.15 15.33 -9.51
N ARG A 402 -14.19 15.98 -10.03
CA ARG A 402 -14.69 17.25 -9.53
C ARG A 402 -16.22 17.26 -9.41
N GLY A 403 -16.73 17.57 -8.24
CA GLY A 403 -18.15 17.75 -7.98
C GLY A 403 -18.58 17.18 -6.65
N ALA A 404 -19.77 17.49 -6.20
CA ALA A 404 -20.37 17.02 -4.94
C ALA A 404 -19.47 17.22 -3.70
N GLY A 405 -18.64 18.29 -3.69
CA GLY A 405 -17.65 18.54 -2.64
C GLY A 405 -16.33 17.80 -2.77
N ILE A 406 -16.19 16.94 -3.74
CA ILE A 406 -14.96 16.26 -4.15
C ILE A 406 -14.25 17.13 -5.19
N ASP A 407 -12.93 17.30 -5.03
CA ASP A 407 -12.06 17.96 -5.98
C ASP A 407 -10.67 17.36 -5.80
N VAL A 408 -10.38 16.30 -6.55
CA VAL A 408 -9.17 15.49 -6.38
C VAL A 408 -8.63 15.06 -7.73
N SER A 409 -7.32 15.05 -7.86
CA SER A 409 -6.62 14.35 -8.93
C SER A 409 -5.50 13.48 -8.35
N GLY A 410 -5.11 12.44 -9.07
CA GLY A 410 -4.07 11.53 -8.62
C GLY A 410 -4.15 10.14 -9.20
N MET A 411 -3.58 9.22 -8.47
CA MET A 411 -3.41 7.82 -8.81
C MET A 411 -4.55 6.97 -8.24
N ALA A 412 -5.14 6.13 -9.09
CA ALA A 412 -6.11 5.10 -8.72
C ALA A 412 -5.65 3.72 -9.19
N VAL A 413 -6.21 2.67 -8.59
CA VAL A 413 -6.05 1.28 -9.02
C VAL A 413 -7.35 0.79 -9.65
N PRO A 414 -7.32 0.18 -10.86
CA PRO A 414 -8.51 -0.35 -11.51
C PRO A 414 -9.30 -1.32 -10.62
N GLY A 415 -10.60 -1.03 -10.47
CA GLY A 415 -11.50 -1.78 -9.59
C GLY A 415 -11.66 -1.19 -8.18
N LEU A 416 -10.85 -0.19 -7.78
CA LEU A 416 -11.01 0.54 -6.53
C LEU A 416 -11.58 1.94 -6.76
N PRO A 417 -12.64 2.32 -6.05
CA PRO A 417 -13.26 3.63 -6.18
C PRO A 417 -12.59 4.69 -5.31
N GLY A 418 -11.30 5.00 -5.54
CA GLY A 418 -10.58 6.01 -4.75
C GLY A 418 -9.24 6.42 -5.34
N MET A 419 -8.80 7.63 -5.00
CA MET A 419 -7.46 8.12 -5.27
C MET A 419 -6.54 7.76 -4.09
N ILE A 420 -5.59 6.86 -4.32
CA ILE A 420 -4.69 6.34 -3.26
C ILE A 420 -3.62 7.36 -2.91
N ILE A 421 -3.01 7.99 -3.92
CA ILE A 421 -2.08 9.10 -3.80
C ILE A 421 -2.65 10.24 -4.63
N GLY A 422 -2.70 11.44 -4.06
CA GLY A 422 -3.40 12.53 -4.75
C GLY A 422 -3.11 13.92 -4.22
N ARG A 423 -3.82 14.85 -4.82
CA ARG A 423 -3.81 16.28 -4.53
C ARG A 423 -5.20 16.88 -4.69
N THR A 424 -5.50 17.85 -3.88
CA THR A 424 -6.73 18.63 -3.85
C THR A 424 -6.40 20.12 -3.95
N PRO A 425 -7.36 21.04 -4.09
CA PRO A 425 -7.11 22.48 -3.93
C PRO A 425 -6.51 22.90 -2.59
N ARG A 426 -6.38 22.01 -1.64
CA ARG A 426 -6.01 22.37 -0.26
C ARG A 426 -4.74 21.68 0.20
N HIS A 427 -4.46 20.47 -0.28
CA HIS A 427 -3.35 19.65 0.19
C HIS A 427 -2.99 18.57 -0.85
N ALA A 428 -1.79 18.02 -0.67
CA ALA A 428 -1.31 16.85 -1.38
C ALA A 428 -0.78 15.81 -0.38
N TRP A 429 -0.85 14.53 -0.74
CA TRP A 429 -0.34 13.45 0.10
C TRP A 429 0.36 12.37 -0.70
N SER A 430 1.22 11.65 -0.02
CA SER A 430 1.90 10.45 -0.51
C SER A 430 1.58 9.25 0.37
N GLY A 431 1.88 8.05 -0.13
CA GLY A 431 1.83 6.82 0.65
C GLY A 431 3.03 5.93 0.32
N GLN A 432 3.63 5.32 1.34
CA GLN A 432 4.65 4.28 1.18
C GLN A 432 4.49 3.23 2.29
N VAL A 433 4.84 1.98 2.00
CA VAL A 433 4.70 0.88 2.96
C VAL A 433 5.54 1.14 4.20
N ALA A 434 4.97 0.93 5.40
CA ALA A 434 5.58 1.27 6.68
C ALA A 434 6.12 0.06 7.47
N HIS A 435 5.88 -1.16 7.05
CA HIS A 435 6.33 -2.41 7.69
C HIS A 435 6.06 -2.46 9.21
N ALA A 436 4.86 -2.01 9.64
CA ALA A 436 4.43 -2.15 11.02
C ALA A 436 4.22 -3.63 11.39
N HIS A 437 4.43 -3.98 12.65
CA HIS A 437 4.23 -5.36 13.12
C HIS A 437 2.75 -5.64 13.42
N THR A 438 1.95 -5.82 12.37
CA THR A 438 0.49 -5.87 12.39
C THR A 438 -0.11 -7.26 12.61
N VAL A 439 0.71 -8.32 12.57
CA VAL A 439 0.29 -9.72 12.66
C VAL A 439 0.99 -10.44 13.81
N ASP A 440 0.24 -11.29 14.51
CA ASP A 440 0.79 -12.36 15.31
C ASP A 440 0.21 -13.71 14.86
N LEU A 441 1.09 -14.69 14.72
CA LEU A 441 0.70 -16.10 14.53
C LEU A 441 0.54 -16.75 15.89
N TYR A 442 -0.61 -17.42 16.11
CA TYR A 442 -0.88 -18.15 17.34
C TYR A 442 -0.82 -19.65 17.09
N LEU A 443 -0.32 -20.37 18.08
CA LEU A 443 -0.34 -21.84 18.14
C LEU A 443 -1.53 -22.26 18.99
N ASP A 444 -2.68 -22.44 18.37
CA ASP A 444 -3.94 -22.82 19.01
C ASP A 444 -4.09 -24.33 19.12
N ALA A 445 -4.76 -24.79 20.17
CA ALA A 445 -5.14 -26.18 20.29
C ALA A 445 -6.27 -26.52 19.30
N VAL A 446 -6.30 -27.78 18.84
CA VAL A 446 -7.31 -28.24 17.87
C VAL A 446 -8.73 -28.11 18.42
N GLU A 447 -8.90 -28.28 19.73
CA GLU A 447 -10.19 -28.09 20.43
C GLU A 447 -10.71 -26.66 20.46
N ASP A 448 -9.85 -25.66 20.22
CA ASP A 448 -10.20 -24.23 20.25
C ASP A 448 -10.60 -23.69 18.87
N ILE A 449 -10.52 -24.51 17.81
CA ILE A 449 -10.97 -24.11 16.48
C ILE A 449 -12.39 -24.60 16.19
N SER A 450 -13.09 -23.86 15.36
CA SER A 450 -14.43 -24.21 14.88
C SER A 450 -14.57 -24.02 13.38
N LEU A 451 -15.40 -24.87 12.76
CA LEU A 451 -15.75 -24.70 11.35
C LEU A 451 -16.55 -23.40 11.20
N HIS A 452 -16.00 -22.44 10.48
CA HIS A 452 -16.66 -21.17 10.20
C HIS A 452 -17.58 -21.26 8.97
N ARG A 453 -17.05 -21.80 7.86
CA ARG A 453 -17.79 -21.99 6.61
C ARG A 453 -17.15 -23.06 5.73
N ILE A 454 -17.86 -23.44 4.68
CA ILE A 454 -17.33 -24.29 3.60
C ILE A 454 -17.38 -23.48 2.31
N GLU A 455 -16.21 -23.28 1.69
CA GLU A 455 -16.08 -22.65 0.39
C GLU A 455 -16.09 -23.69 -0.72
N THR A 456 -16.70 -23.38 -1.85
CA THR A 456 -16.64 -24.22 -3.05
C THR A 456 -15.72 -23.53 -4.06
N ILE A 457 -14.57 -24.12 -4.33
CA ILE A 457 -13.56 -23.61 -5.26
C ILE A 457 -13.71 -24.35 -6.59
N PRO A 458 -14.05 -23.66 -7.67
CA PRO A 458 -14.04 -24.24 -9.01
C PRO A 458 -12.61 -24.59 -9.43
N LEU A 459 -12.41 -25.79 -10.00
CA LEU A 459 -11.12 -26.26 -10.54
C LEU A 459 -11.15 -26.39 -12.07
N GLY A 460 -12.03 -25.62 -12.72
CA GLY A 460 -12.35 -25.73 -14.14
C GLY A 460 -13.81 -26.12 -14.37
N LYS A 461 -14.12 -26.56 -15.61
CA LYS A 461 -15.49 -26.89 -16.01
C LYS A 461 -15.99 -28.07 -15.22
N ASP A 462 -16.78 -28.24 -14.37
CA ASP A 462 -17.39 -29.41 -13.68
C ASP A 462 -16.55 -30.06 -12.57
N GLN A 463 -15.45 -29.44 -12.16
CA GLN A 463 -14.66 -29.90 -11.01
C GLN A 463 -14.67 -28.86 -9.89
N PHE A 464 -14.88 -29.31 -8.66
CA PHE A 464 -14.95 -28.44 -7.49
C PHE A 464 -14.19 -29.04 -6.32
N PHE A 465 -13.60 -28.18 -5.52
CA PHE A 465 -13.01 -28.53 -4.23
C PHE A 465 -13.80 -27.82 -3.12
N ASN A 466 -14.24 -28.58 -2.10
CA ASN A 466 -14.87 -28.00 -0.94
C ASN A 466 -13.83 -27.73 0.16
N LEU A 467 -13.53 -26.47 0.38
CA LEU A 467 -12.58 -26.00 1.37
C LEU A 467 -13.29 -25.67 2.69
N PRO A 468 -13.07 -26.45 3.77
CA PRO A 468 -13.53 -26.05 5.09
C PRO A 468 -12.62 -24.94 5.65
N VAL A 469 -13.19 -23.79 5.98
CA VAL A 469 -12.51 -22.66 6.61
C VAL A 469 -12.76 -22.72 8.10
N TYR A 470 -11.71 -22.91 8.87
CA TYR A 470 -11.76 -22.93 10.34
C TYR A 470 -11.25 -21.60 10.90
N ARG A 471 -11.77 -21.20 12.05
CA ARG A 471 -11.33 -20.05 12.83
C ARG A 471 -11.23 -20.40 14.32
N SER A 472 -10.29 -19.72 15.01
CA SER A 472 -10.27 -19.59 16.46
C SER A 472 -10.67 -18.16 16.88
N VAL A 473 -10.50 -17.84 18.16
CA VAL A 473 -10.61 -16.46 18.66
C VAL A 473 -9.53 -15.53 18.12
N HIS A 474 -8.41 -16.08 17.61
CA HIS A 474 -7.29 -15.34 17.03
C HIS A 474 -7.46 -15.06 15.54
N GLY A 475 -8.31 -15.83 14.84
CA GLY A 475 -8.58 -15.62 13.43
C GLY A 475 -8.60 -16.91 12.61
N PRO A 476 -8.43 -16.83 11.28
CA PRO A 476 -8.43 -17.99 10.41
C PRO A 476 -7.25 -18.92 10.67
N VAL A 477 -7.50 -20.23 10.54
CA VAL A 477 -6.48 -21.28 10.57
C VAL A 477 -5.76 -21.28 9.22
N ILE A 478 -4.44 -21.11 9.24
CA ILE A 478 -3.59 -21.12 8.06
C ILE A 478 -2.74 -22.39 7.91
N SER A 479 -2.79 -23.30 8.91
CA SER A 479 -2.11 -24.59 8.86
C SER A 479 -2.76 -25.61 9.79
N PRO A 480 -2.99 -26.81 9.37
CA PRO A 480 -3.03 -27.33 8.00
C PRO A 480 -4.34 -26.96 7.29
N ILE A 481 -4.37 -27.06 5.97
CA ILE A 481 -5.63 -27.08 5.22
C ILE A 481 -6.31 -28.41 5.54
N VAL A 482 -7.26 -28.39 6.47
CA VAL A 482 -7.77 -29.61 7.07
C VAL A 482 -9.01 -30.03 6.33
N ILE A 483 -8.98 -31.28 5.78
CA ILE A 483 -10.19 -31.95 5.29
C ILE A 483 -11.00 -32.50 6.46
N SER A 484 -10.37 -32.75 7.60
CA SER A 484 -11.02 -33.26 8.83
C SER A 484 -10.16 -32.94 10.07
N THR A 485 -10.82 -32.51 11.14
CA THR A 485 -10.18 -32.32 12.45
C THR A 485 -9.88 -33.63 13.18
N GLU A 486 -10.40 -34.77 12.70
CA GLU A 486 -10.29 -36.06 13.40
C GLU A 486 -8.87 -36.65 13.44
N ASN A 487 -7.94 -36.16 12.61
CA ASN A 487 -6.57 -36.67 12.49
C ASN A 487 -5.50 -35.59 12.76
N LEU A 488 -5.85 -34.51 13.46
CA LEU A 488 -4.88 -33.46 13.84
C LEU A 488 -4.21 -33.82 15.17
N GLU A 489 -2.92 -34.04 15.11
CA GLU A 489 -2.06 -34.16 16.28
C GLU A 489 -1.22 -32.87 16.38
N GLY A 490 -1.26 -32.19 17.53
CA GLY A 490 -0.52 -30.97 17.81
C GLY A 490 -1.30 -29.66 17.53
N PRO A 491 -0.67 -28.51 17.73
CA PRO A 491 -1.32 -27.22 17.53
C PRO A 491 -1.56 -26.91 16.05
N VAL A 492 -2.50 -26.00 15.80
CA VAL A 492 -2.72 -25.36 14.50
C VAL A 492 -2.22 -23.93 14.56
N VAL A 493 -1.83 -23.40 13.41
CA VAL A 493 -1.44 -21.98 13.29
C VAL A 493 -2.65 -21.16 12.89
N THR A 494 -2.94 -20.13 13.68
CA THR A 494 -3.96 -19.13 13.38
C THR A 494 -3.33 -17.76 13.17
N TRP A 495 -4.00 -16.93 12.40
CA TRP A 495 -3.50 -15.66 11.92
C TRP A 495 -4.30 -14.51 12.51
N LYS A 496 -3.70 -13.76 13.44
CA LYS A 496 -4.32 -12.60 14.10
C LYS A 496 -3.81 -11.31 13.48
N TYR A 497 -4.67 -10.63 12.76
CA TYR A 497 -4.36 -9.41 12.03
C TYR A 497 -5.00 -8.19 12.69
N SER A 498 -4.21 -7.17 12.98
CA SER A 498 -4.66 -5.99 13.73
C SER A 498 -5.70 -5.14 12.98
N HIS A 499 -5.68 -5.17 11.66
CA HIS A 499 -6.62 -4.44 10.83
C HIS A 499 -7.91 -5.22 10.53
N TRP A 500 -8.02 -6.49 10.98
CA TRP A 500 -9.20 -7.32 10.74
C TRP A 500 -10.50 -6.63 11.13
N GLY A 501 -11.41 -6.48 10.15
CA GLY A 501 -12.68 -5.77 10.28
C GLY A 501 -12.59 -4.26 10.07
N ASN A 502 -11.48 -3.61 10.46
CA ASN A 502 -11.29 -2.17 10.29
C ASN A 502 -11.01 -1.80 8.81
N GLU A 503 -10.34 -2.66 8.09
CA GLU A 503 -10.01 -2.49 6.67
C GLU A 503 -11.25 -2.37 5.76
N LEU A 504 -12.41 -2.88 6.20
CA LEU A 504 -13.69 -2.76 5.49
C LEU A 504 -14.18 -1.30 5.39
N ARG A 505 -13.65 -0.37 6.22
CA ARG A 505 -14.04 1.05 6.24
C ARG A 505 -13.10 1.96 5.44
N THR A 506 -12.13 1.41 4.72
CA THR A 506 -11.09 2.23 4.06
C THR A 506 -11.65 3.17 2.99
N VAL A 507 -12.78 2.82 2.35
CA VAL A 507 -13.47 3.74 1.42
C VAL A 507 -13.92 5.02 2.14
N ASP A 508 -14.48 4.91 3.35
CA ASP A 508 -14.83 6.09 4.17
C ASP A 508 -13.61 6.96 4.45
N VAL A 509 -12.52 6.32 4.90
CA VAL A 509 -11.30 7.04 5.27
C VAL A 509 -10.69 7.74 4.05
N ASN A 510 -10.65 7.07 2.88
CA ASN A 510 -10.17 7.70 1.65
C ASN A 510 -11.03 8.91 1.25
N LEU A 511 -12.35 8.80 1.35
CA LEU A 511 -13.26 9.91 1.09
C LEU A 511 -13.04 11.07 2.06
N ASP A 512 -12.84 10.79 3.35
CA ASP A 512 -12.55 11.81 4.36
C ASP A 512 -11.18 12.49 4.13
N MET A 513 -10.15 11.75 3.69
CA MET A 513 -8.86 12.33 3.28
C MET A 513 -9.03 13.31 2.12
N VAL A 514 -9.74 12.90 1.07
CA VAL A 514 -10.01 13.72 -0.13
C VAL A 514 -10.79 14.98 0.23
N MET A 515 -11.81 14.87 1.07
CA MET A 515 -12.69 15.97 1.45
C MET A 515 -12.14 16.85 2.57
N ALA A 516 -11.02 16.49 3.20
CA ALA A 516 -10.42 17.25 4.29
C ALA A 516 -10.11 18.70 3.89
N ARG A 517 -10.53 19.65 4.71
CA ARG A 517 -10.37 21.09 4.46
C ARG A 517 -9.13 21.69 5.13
N ASN A 518 -8.51 20.93 6.00
CA ASN A 518 -7.34 21.34 6.78
C ASN A 518 -6.62 20.14 7.39
N LEU A 519 -5.42 20.39 7.94
CA LEU A 519 -4.57 19.38 8.57
C LEU A 519 -5.28 18.57 9.67
N GLN A 520 -6.16 19.21 10.46
CA GLN A 520 -6.83 18.52 11.57
C GLN A 520 -7.84 17.48 11.04
N GLU A 521 -8.62 17.83 10.03
CA GLU A 521 -9.58 16.89 9.41
C GLU A 521 -8.84 15.73 8.72
N PHE A 522 -7.75 16.03 8.02
CA PHE A 522 -6.91 14.98 7.43
C PHE A 522 -6.29 14.08 8.51
N SER A 523 -5.81 14.66 9.61
CA SER A 523 -5.30 13.89 10.76
C SER A 523 -6.37 12.97 11.37
N SER A 524 -7.62 13.44 11.44
CA SER A 524 -8.73 12.61 11.93
C SER A 524 -9.01 11.41 11.04
N ALA A 525 -8.93 11.58 9.70
CA ALA A 525 -8.99 10.47 8.78
C ALA A 525 -7.82 9.49 8.98
N MET A 526 -6.61 10.00 9.22
CA MET A 526 -5.44 9.16 9.50
C MET A 526 -5.60 8.34 10.79
N ASP A 527 -6.31 8.84 11.79
CA ASP A 527 -6.57 8.10 13.04
C ASP A 527 -7.40 6.83 12.81
N GLU A 528 -8.23 6.81 11.78
CA GLU A 528 -9.05 5.65 11.39
C GLU A 528 -8.41 4.79 10.29
N PHE A 529 -7.33 5.27 9.67
CA PHE A 529 -6.71 4.57 8.54
C PHE A 529 -6.04 3.26 8.97
N SER A 530 -6.53 2.14 8.44
CA SER A 530 -6.16 0.79 8.83
C SER A 530 -5.30 0.11 7.76
N VAL A 531 -4.19 0.73 7.41
CA VAL A 531 -3.15 0.22 6.50
C VAL A 531 -1.79 0.60 7.04
N SER A 532 -0.81 -0.29 6.95
CA SER A 532 0.57 0.01 7.39
C SER A 532 1.29 0.87 6.36
N LEU A 533 1.09 2.20 6.43
CA LEU A 533 1.69 3.17 5.50
C LEU A 533 2.37 4.33 6.23
N HIS A 534 3.48 4.81 5.66
CA HIS A 534 4.00 6.16 5.90
C HIS A 534 3.23 7.13 5.01
N VAL A 535 2.55 8.09 5.57
CA VAL A 535 1.81 9.12 4.84
C VAL A 535 2.49 10.47 5.07
N CYS A 536 2.99 11.09 3.99
CA CYS A 536 3.47 12.47 4.00
C CYS A 536 2.39 13.39 3.44
N TYR A 537 2.40 14.65 3.88
CA TYR A 537 1.36 15.62 3.60
C TYR A 537 1.96 17.03 3.46
N ALA A 538 1.40 17.81 2.54
CA ALA A 538 1.66 19.26 2.43
C ALA A 538 0.35 20.00 2.20
N ASP A 539 0.19 21.21 2.76
CA ASP A 539 -1.03 22.01 2.57
C ASP A 539 -0.79 23.49 2.25
N ARG A 540 -1.84 24.16 1.74
CA ARG A 540 -1.84 25.58 1.41
C ARG A 540 -1.62 26.51 2.60
N ARG A 541 -1.68 26.01 3.84
CA ARG A 541 -1.34 26.73 5.08
C ARG A 541 0.13 26.59 5.46
N GLN A 542 0.93 26.05 4.54
CA GLN A 542 2.37 25.87 4.69
C GLN A 542 2.75 24.78 5.71
N ASN A 543 1.82 23.88 6.05
CA ASN A 543 2.15 22.76 6.90
C ASN A 543 2.71 21.61 6.07
N ILE A 544 3.72 20.95 6.64
CA ILE A 544 4.15 19.61 6.26
C ILE A 544 3.90 18.66 7.43
N ALA A 545 3.42 17.46 7.16
CA ALA A 545 3.11 16.51 8.22
C ALA A 545 3.37 15.06 7.79
N TYR A 546 3.43 14.19 8.78
CA TYR A 546 3.64 12.76 8.61
C TYR A 546 2.84 11.97 9.64
N TRP A 547 2.33 10.84 9.20
CA TRP A 547 1.73 9.79 10.02
C TRP A 547 2.27 8.44 9.61
N MET A 548 2.66 7.61 10.60
CA MET A 548 2.70 6.18 10.42
C MET A 548 1.28 5.67 10.65
N ALA A 549 0.55 5.38 9.59
CA ALA A 549 -0.76 4.77 9.67
C ALA A 549 -0.63 3.28 10.08
N GLY A 550 -1.75 2.63 10.40
CA GLY A 550 -1.74 1.24 10.83
C GLY A 550 -1.85 1.05 12.35
N LEU A 551 -2.22 -0.16 12.73
CA LEU A 551 -2.53 -0.56 14.10
C LEU A 551 -1.44 -1.55 14.56
N ASP A 552 -0.43 -1.08 15.30
CA ASP A 552 0.60 -1.93 15.90
C ASP A 552 0.13 -2.40 17.31
N PRO A 553 -0.07 -3.70 17.52
CA PRO A 553 -0.61 -4.21 18.79
C PRO A 553 0.32 -3.97 19.98
N VAL A 554 -0.28 -3.70 21.13
CA VAL A 554 0.43 -3.74 22.42
C VAL A 554 0.35 -5.18 22.96
N ARG A 555 1.46 -5.86 22.97
CA ARG A 555 1.60 -7.23 23.47
C ARG A 555 1.81 -7.26 24.97
N VAL A 556 1.39 -8.34 25.63
CA VAL A 556 1.65 -8.55 27.06
C VAL A 556 3.16 -8.64 27.32
N PRO A 557 3.65 -8.24 28.53
CA PRO A 557 5.03 -8.42 28.90
C PRO A 557 5.44 -9.89 28.82
N GLY A 558 6.55 -10.16 28.12
CA GLY A 558 7.06 -11.53 27.89
C GLY A 558 6.69 -12.11 26.53
N ALA A 559 5.76 -11.51 25.77
CA ALA A 559 5.52 -11.89 24.39
C ALA A 559 6.67 -11.36 23.49
N ASP A 560 7.34 -12.25 22.79
CA ASP A 560 8.36 -11.89 21.80
C ASP A 560 7.68 -11.70 20.43
N PRO A 561 7.68 -10.49 19.88
CA PRO A 561 7.00 -10.22 18.61
C PRO A 561 7.67 -10.90 17.40
N ARG A 562 8.88 -11.42 17.58
CA ARG A 562 9.61 -12.13 16.53
C ARG A 562 9.17 -13.59 16.35
N LEU A 563 8.45 -14.14 17.34
CA LEU A 563 8.11 -15.56 17.44
C LEU A 563 6.58 -15.75 17.48
N PRO A 564 6.05 -16.94 17.09
CA PRO A 564 4.64 -17.26 17.24
C PRO A 564 4.21 -17.19 18.72
N GLN A 565 2.97 -16.82 18.97
CA GLN A 565 2.40 -16.68 20.28
C GLN A 565 1.66 -17.96 20.73
N LEU A 566 1.59 -18.23 22.02
CA LEU A 566 0.80 -19.35 22.54
C LEU A 566 -0.69 -19.01 22.52
N GLY A 567 -1.51 -19.96 22.04
CA GLY A 567 -2.96 -19.81 21.95
C GLY A 567 -3.72 -20.10 23.25
N ASP A 568 -3.01 -20.31 24.37
CA ASP A 568 -3.57 -20.64 25.68
C ASP A 568 -4.12 -19.44 26.49
N GLY A 569 -4.14 -18.26 25.88
CA GLY A 569 -4.59 -17.02 26.50
C GLY A 569 -3.51 -16.26 27.29
N SER A 570 -2.28 -16.78 27.40
CA SER A 570 -1.19 -16.13 28.12
C SER A 570 -0.51 -15.00 27.35
N MET A 571 -0.59 -15.02 26.02
CA MET A 571 0.11 -14.11 25.09
C MET A 571 -0.82 -13.18 24.30
N GLU A 572 -1.97 -12.86 24.87
CA GLU A 572 -2.96 -11.97 24.22
C GLU A 572 -2.47 -10.53 24.07
N TRP A 573 -3.05 -9.81 23.10
CA TRP A 573 -2.89 -8.36 23.04
C TRP A 573 -3.55 -7.69 24.24
N THR A 574 -2.93 -6.65 24.76
CA THR A 574 -3.39 -6.02 25.99
C THR A 574 -4.76 -5.36 25.88
N GLN A 575 -5.45 -5.26 27.02
CA GLN A 575 -6.72 -4.56 27.15
C GLN A 575 -6.66 -3.63 28.37
N PRO A 576 -7.30 -2.45 28.37
CA PRO A 576 -8.13 -1.87 27.30
C PRO A 576 -7.33 -1.16 26.18
N VAL A 577 -6.01 -0.99 26.33
CA VAL A 577 -5.15 -0.39 25.30
C VAL A 577 -4.61 -1.49 24.40
N THR A 578 -5.20 -1.64 23.24
CA THR A 578 -4.85 -2.69 22.29
C THR A 578 -3.74 -2.29 21.34
N TYR A 579 -3.66 -1.01 20.96
CA TYR A 579 -2.72 -0.51 19.96
C TYR A 579 -1.80 0.57 20.50
N LYS A 580 -0.56 0.61 19.98
CA LYS A 580 0.42 1.65 20.29
C LYS A 580 -0.02 3.00 19.69
N PRO A 581 0.34 4.13 20.32
CA PRO A 581 0.18 5.45 19.70
C PRO A 581 0.94 5.51 18.38
N ARG A 582 0.30 6.05 17.34
CA ARG A 582 0.92 6.24 16.02
C ARG A 582 2.04 7.28 16.07
N LYS A 583 3.12 7.06 15.31
CA LYS A 583 4.18 8.05 15.13
C LYS A 583 3.69 9.15 14.19
N THR A 584 3.72 10.38 14.66
CA THR A 584 3.28 11.55 13.89
C THR A 584 4.22 12.72 14.11
N VAL A 585 4.34 13.59 13.12
CA VAL A 585 5.01 14.89 13.28
C VAL A 585 4.38 15.92 12.35
N THR A 586 4.32 17.17 12.83
CA THR A 586 3.92 18.34 12.04
C THR A 586 5.02 19.38 12.14
N ASN A 587 5.44 19.93 11.00
CA ASN A 587 6.44 20.97 10.87
C ASN A 587 7.72 20.69 11.69
N PRO A 588 8.42 19.57 11.41
CA PRO A 588 9.62 19.21 12.16
C PRO A 588 10.72 20.26 12.00
N SER A 589 11.55 20.42 13.02
CA SER A 589 12.61 21.45 13.05
C SER A 589 13.66 21.33 11.96
N ARG A 590 13.85 20.11 11.37
CA ARG A 590 14.73 19.93 10.22
C ARG A 590 14.13 20.48 8.91
N GLY A 591 12.84 20.84 8.90
CA GLY A 591 12.13 21.46 7.78
C GLY A 591 11.72 20.50 6.65
N TRP A 592 12.01 19.21 6.75
CA TRP A 592 11.63 18.21 5.77
C TRP A 592 11.30 16.85 6.42
N ILE A 593 10.57 16.02 5.71
CA ILE A 593 10.23 14.64 6.07
C ILE A 593 10.46 13.78 4.84
N GLY A 594 11.05 12.60 5.00
CA GLY A 594 11.22 11.73 3.84
C GLY A 594 11.90 10.41 4.19
N GLY A 595 11.65 9.42 3.34
CA GLY A 595 12.22 8.10 3.48
C GLY A 595 11.91 7.17 2.31
N TRP A 596 12.39 5.95 2.48
CA TRP A 596 12.28 4.85 1.52
C TRP A 596 11.92 3.55 2.25
N ASN A 597 10.70 3.46 2.80
CA ASN A 597 10.20 2.35 3.62
C ASN A 597 11.04 2.06 4.88
N ASN A 598 11.71 3.08 5.39
CA ASN A 598 12.56 2.96 6.55
C ASN A 598 11.76 3.14 7.85
N LYS A 599 12.45 3.04 8.96
CA LYS A 599 11.91 3.17 10.31
C LYS A 599 11.11 4.47 10.50
N ALA A 600 9.93 4.40 11.09
CA ALA A 600 9.09 5.57 11.34
C ALA A 600 9.72 6.60 12.28
N GLY A 601 10.29 6.14 13.38
CA GLY A 601 10.93 6.98 14.40
C GLY A 601 11.61 6.17 15.47
N SER A 602 12.27 6.82 16.44
CA SER A 602 12.97 6.16 17.54
C SER A 602 12.04 5.24 18.33
N GLY A 603 12.54 4.06 18.70
CA GLY A 603 11.83 3.06 19.48
C GLY A 603 10.74 2.33 18.69
N GLU A 604 10.78 2.38 17.37
CA GLU A 604 9.96 1.54 16.51
C GLU A 604 10.68 0.23 16.26
N ALA A 605 10.03 -0.88 16.64
CA ALA A 605 10.51 -2.20 16.28
C ALA A 605 10.11 -2.50 14.84
N GLY A 606 11.02 -3.04 14.05
CA GLY A 606 10.70 -3.65 12.75
C GLY A 606 9.78 -4.86 12.94
N GLY A 607 9.18 -5.33 11.84
CA GLY A 607 8.45 -6.59 11.83
C GLY A 607 9.36 -7.80 12.05
N ALA A 608 8.79 -9.00 12.05
CA ALA A 608 9.55 -10.25 12.14
C ALA A 608 10.37 -10.55 10.87
N ASN A 609 10.16 -9.78 9.82
CA ASN A 609 10.72 -9.99 8.48
C ASN A 609 12.20 -9.58 8.42
N PRO A 610 13.13 -10.49 8.14
CA PRO A 610 14.55 -10.19 8.02
C PRO A 610 14.89 -9.25 6.84
N ASN A 611 14.05 -9.23 5.80
CA ASN A 611 14.26 -8.35 4.64
C ASN A 611 13.94 -6.87 4.94
N HIS A 612 13.29 -6.59 6.06
CA HIS A 612 12.93 -5.24 6.51
C HIS A 612 13.64 -4.86 7.82
N ALA A 613 14.79 -5.46 8.08
CA ALA A 613 15.60 -5.13 9.26
C ALA A 613 16.05 -3.67 9.21
N TYR A 614 15.61 -2.87 10.18
CA TYR A 614 16.05 -1.49 10.30
C TYR A 614 17.41 -1.42 10.98
N GLY A 615 18.44 -1.03 10.24
CA GLY A 615 19.81 -0.86 10.73
C GLY A 615 20.46 0.41 10.23
N LYS A 616 21.70 0.63 10.61
CA LYS A 616 22.50 1.79 10.16
C LYS A 616 22.51 1.91 8.65
N PHE A 617 22.78 0.79 7.96
CA PHE A 617 22.62 0.72 6.53
C PHE A 617 21.14 0.46 6.17
N HIS A 618 20.56 1.39 5.46
CA HIS A 618 19.26 1.26 4.84
C HIS A 618 19.22 2.21 3.64
N ARG A 619 18.64 1.80 2.51
CA ARG A 619 18.63 2.57 1.26
C ARG A 619 18.11 4.02 1.39
N ALA A 620 17.29 4.29 2.40
CA ALA A 620 16.79 5.64 2.70
C ALA A 620 17.90 6.66 2.98
N HIS A 621 19.10 6.22 3.40
CA HIS A 621 20.24 7.11 3.63
C HIS A 621 20.60 7.91 2.37
N ALA A 622 20.54 7.29 1.18
CA ALA A 622 20.90 7.95 -0.07
C ALA A 622 20.08 9.24 -0.29
N MET A 623 18.78 9.16 -0.07
CA MET A 623 17.88 10.32 -0.17
C MET A 623 18.08 11.30 1.00
N GLN A 624 18.16 10.79 2.24
CA GLN A 624 18.24 11.64 3.43
C GLN A 624 19.56 12.41 3.51
N ASP A 625 20.68 11.80 3.13
CA ASP A 625 21.99 12.43 3.08
C ASP A 625 22.02 13.52 2.00
N ARG A 626 21.44 13.25 0.84
CA ARG A 626 21.37 14.21 -0.26
C ARG A 626 20.50 15.40 0.08
N LEU A 627 19.31 15.18 0.68
CA LEU A 627 18.45 16.27 1.18
C LEU A 627 19.17 17.09 2.25
N THR A 628 19.81 16.43 3.21
CA THR A 628 20.54 17.11 4.30
C THR A 628 21.64 18.02 3.74
N SER A 629 22.42 17.52 2.80
CA SER A 629 23.51 18.26 2.17
C SER A 629 22.98 19.46 1.35
N ALA A 630 21.97 19.22 0.53
CA ALA A 630 21.38 20.26 -0.30
C ALA A 630 20.73 21.40 0.51
N VAL A 631 20.00 21.06 1.56
CA VAL A 631 19.43 22.07 2.48
C VAL A 631 20.53 22.91 3.17
N ALA A 632 21.69 22.33 3.45
CA ALA A 632 22.82 23.07 4.03
C ALA A 632 23.48 24.04 3.03
N GLU A 633 23.34 23.81 1.72
CA GLU A 633 23.87 24.67 0.66
C GLU A 633 22.93 25.86 0.35
N GLY A 634 21.63 25.72 0.58
CA GLY A 634 20.66 26.81 0.38
C GLY A 634 19.23 26.33 0.14
N PRO A 635 18.32 27.26 -0.22
CA PRO A 635 16.95 26.89 -0.58
C PRO A 635 16.90 25.97 -1.81
N LEU A 636 15.98 25.02 -1.81
CA LEU A 636 15.78 24.03 -2.88
C LEU A 636 14.76 24.54 -3.90
N ASP A 637 15.02 24.33 -5.17
CA ASP A 637 14.04 24.56 -6.23
C ASP A 637 13.15 23.32 -6.46
N PHE A 638 12.12 23.50 -7.26
CA PHE A 638 11.18 22.42 -7.60
C PHE A 638 11.88 21.28 -8.33
N GLU A 639 12.80 21.62 -9.25
CA GLU A 639 13.57 20.69 -10.06
C GLU A 639 14.41 19.77 -9.17
N PHE A 640 15.12 20.31 -8.18
CA PHE A 640 15.88 19.49 -7.24
C PHE A 640 14.98 18.50 -6.50
N VAL A 641 13.83 18.95 -5.97
CA VAL A 641 12.91 18.07 -5.24
C VAL A 641 12.35 16.97 -6.13
N ARG A 642 12.12 17.23 -7.41
CA ARG A 642 11.70 16.27 -8.43
C ARG A 642 12.84 15.30 -8.79
N ASP A 643 14.01 15.84 -9.17
CA ASP A 643 15.08 15.05 -9.78
C ASP A 643 15.88 14.23 -8.77
N LEU A 644 15.72 14.49 -7.46
CA LEU A 644 16.23 13.62 -6.41
C LEU A 644 15.77 12.15 -6.59
N ALA A 645 14.61 11.94 -7.19
CA ALA A 645 14.11 10.61 -7.50
C ALA A 645 15.00 9.85 -8.49
N LEU A 646 15.58 10.55 -9.45
CA LEU A 646 16.52 9.98 -10.40
C LEU A 646 17.83 9.59 -9.72
N GLU A 647 18.39 10.47 -8.90
CA GLU A 647 19.60 10.18 -8.12
C GLU A 647 19.40 8.94 -7.23
N VAL A 648 18.29 8.89 -6.50
CA VAL A 648 17.93 7.75 -5.63
C VAL A 648 17.82 6.46 -6.44
N SER A 649 17.17 6.50 -7.61
CA SER A 649 16.96 5.34 -8.47
C SER A 649 18.24 4.74 -9.04
N ALA A 650 19.31 5.52 -9.13
CA ALA A 650 20.60 5.12 -9.68
C ALA A 650 21.59 4.56 -8.64
N THR A 651 21.18 4.45 -7.37
CA THR A 651 22.05 3.95 -6.28
C THR A 651 21.97 2.44 -6.07
N ASP A 652 21.07 1.75 -6.76
CA ASP A 652 20.90 0.30 -6.66
C ASP A 652 20.86 -0.33 -8.05
N CYS A 653 21.61 -1.39 -8.26
CA CYS A 653 21.59 -2.15 -9.48
C CYS A 653 21.11 -3.59 -9.22
N CYS A 654 20.24 -4.06 -10.09
CA CYS A 654 20.06 -5.48 -10.42
C CYS A 654 19.38 -6.37 -9.39
N ASP A 655 19.28 -6.02 -8.12
CA ASP A 655 18.61 -6.85 -7.11
C ASP A 655 17.24 -6.29 -6.67
N LEU A 656 16.60 -5.56 -7.56
CA LEU A 656 15.19 -5.21 -7.45
C LEU A 656 14.85 -4.43 -6.15
N GLY A 657 15.71 -3.51 -5.74
CA GLY A 657 15.49 -2.66 -4.58
C GLY A 657 15.72 -3.34 -3.22
N LYS A 658 16.25 -4.55 -3.20
CA LYS A 658 16.57 -5.25 -1.95
C LYS A 658 17.84 -4.72 -1.29
N ASN A 659 18.82 -4.27 -2.08
CA ASN A 659 20.15 -3.88 -1.64
C ASN A 659 20.45 -2.39 -1.81
N GLY A 660 19.43 -1.59 -2.09
CA GLY A 660 19.54 -0.18 -2.43
C GLY A 660 20.40 0.63 -1.49
N GLY A 661 21.13 1.56 -2.08
CA GLY A 661 22.11 2.36 -1.39
C GLY A 661 23.53 1.83 -1.57
N ASN A 662 24.48 2.70 -1.53
CA ASN A 662 25.86 2.39 -1.78
C ASN A 662 26.56 1.81 -0.53
N LYS A 663 26.68 0.50 -0.47
CA LYS A 663 27.36 -0.17 0.65
C LYS A 663 28.82 0.21 0.83
N TRP A 664 29.51 0.54 -0.29
CA TRP A 664 30.90 0.94 -0.25
C TRP A 664 31.18 2.10 0.69
N PHE A 665 30.34 3.14 0.69
CA PHE A 665 30.54 4.29 1.57
C PHE A 665 30.46 3.98 3.06
N PHE A 666 29.82 2.88 3.45
CA PHE A 666 29.75 2.46 4.86
C PHE A 666 30.95 1.66 5.30
N VAL A 667 31.69 1.03 4.39
CA VAL A 667 32.86 0.19 4.70
C VAL A 667 34.16 0.76 4.17
N SER A 668 34.14 1.82 3.35
CA SER A 668 35.29 2.37 2.63
C SER A 668 36.49 2.66 3.55
N GLU A 669 36.26 3.29 4.71
CA GLU A 669 37.33 3.60 5.67
C GLU A 669 38.02 2.34 6.18
N SER A 670 37.24 1.40 6.74
CA SER A 670 37.77 0.15 7.30
C SER A 670 38.40 -0.75 6.23
N PHE A 671 37.81 -0.82 5.04
CA PHE A 671 38.33 -1.66 3.96
C PHE A 671 39.60 -1.07 3.36
N THR A 672 39.67 0.26 3.20
CA THR A 672 40.89 0.95 2.79
C THR A 672 42.02 0.75 3.79
N GLU A 673 41.77 0.95 5.09
CA GLU A 673 42.75 0.72 6.13
C GLU A 673 43.28 -0.72 6.10
N ALA A 674 42.41 -1.72 5.96
CA ALA A 674 42.81 -3.12 5.86
C ALA A 674 43.74 -3.38 4.65
N VAL A 675 43.42 -2.84 3.50
CA VAL A 675 44.21 -3.03 2.26
C VAL A 675 45.54 -2.26 2.32
N GLU A 676 45.55 -1.04 2.85
CA GLU A 676 46.79 -0.24 2.98
C GLU A 676 47.82 -0.88 3.92
N ALA A 677 47.38 -1.68 4.91
CA ALA A 677 48.27 -2.40 5.81
C ALA A 677 49.10 -3.50 5.10
N ASP A 678 48.60 -4.02 3.95
CA ASP A 678 49.30 -5.04 3.12
C ASP A 678 49.10 -4.77 1.63
N LEU A 679 49.64 -3.69 1.14
CA LEU A 679 49.41 -3.13 -0.19
C LEU A 679 50.17 -3.86 -1.27
N THR A 680 49.44 -4.35 -2.30
CA THR A 680 50.02 -4.82 -3.58
C THR A 680 49.60 -3.91 -4.75
N PRO A 681 50.25 -3.99 -5.94
CA PRO A 681 49.84 -3.20 -7.09
C PRO A 681 48.35 -3.45 -7.47
N GLU A 682 47.89 -4.69 -7.44
CA GLU A 682 46.53 -5.10 -7.79
C GLU A 682 45.52 -4.55 -6.80
N ARG A 683 45.80 -4.63 -5.48
CA ARG A 683 44.97 -4.09 -4.45
C ARG A 683 44.91 -2.56 -4.50
N LEU A 684 46.05 -1.89 -4.81
CA LEU A 684 46.06 -0.44 -5.01
C LEU A 684 45.19 -0.01 -6.20
N GLU A 685 45.22 -0.74 -7.31
CA GLU A 685 44.36 -0.45 -8.48
C GLU A 685 42.88 -0.59 -8.11
N ALA A 686 42.51 -1.59 -7.32
CA ALA A 686 41.14 -1.80 -6.84
C ALA A 686 40.66 -0.63 -5.95
N LEU A 687 41.49 -0.18 -4.99
CA LEU A 687 41.15 0.99 -4.18
C LEU A 687 41.00 2.26 -5.01
N GLN A 688 41.93 2.54 -5.94
CA GLN A 688 41.88 3.74 -6.80
C GLN A 688 40.63 3.72 -7.70
N LEU A 689 40.17 2.54 -8.14
CA LEU A 689 38.90 2.43 -8.87
C LEU A 689 37.72 2.86 -8.00
N LEU A 690 37.62 2.33 -6.77
CA LEU A 690 36.54 2.67 -5.84
C LEU A 690 36.59 4.12 -5.33
N GLU A 691 37.79 4.66 -5.11
CA GLU A 691 37.97 6.08 -4.76
C GLU A 691 37.55 7.05 -5.88
N SER A 692 37.67 6.62 -7.16
CA SER A 692 37.25 7.42 -8.29
C SER A 692 35.78 7.32 -8.65
N TRP A 693 35.05 6.40 -8.01
CA TRP A 693 33.64 6.14 -8.26
C TRP A 693 32.74 7.08 -7.48
N ASP A 694 31.72 7.61 -8.12
CA ASP A 694 30.74 8.54 -7.54
C ASP A 694 29.62 7.85 -6.72
N GLY A 695 29.56 6.52 -6.75
CA GLY A 695 28.56 5.73 -6.03
C GLY A 695 27.31 5.39 -6.84
N TYR A 696 27.26 5.79 -8.07
CA TYR A 696 26.14 5.47 -8.94
C TYR A 696 26.54 4.38 -9.94
N PHE A 697 25.59 3.54 -10.34
CA PHE A 697 25.84 2.55 -11.39
C PHE A 697 25.52 3.10 -12.79
N VAL A 698 24.86 4.25 -12.92
CA VAL A 698 24.63 4.99 -14.15
C VAL A 698 25.04 6.43 -13.99
N GLU A 699 25.65 7.02 -15.01
CA GLU A 699 26.04 8.41 -15.03
C GLU A 699 24.83 9.28 -15.39
N GLY A 700 24.53 10.28 -14.55
CA GLY A 700 23.44 11.23 -14.77
C GLY A 700 22.02 10.63 -14.74
N GLY A 701 21.89 9.33 -14.52
CA GLY A 701 20.60 8.60 -14.48
C GLY A 701 19.83 8.50 -15.79
N GLU A 702 20.22 9.25 -16.82
CA GLU A 702 19.56 9.27 -18.13
C GLU A 702 20.14 8.23 -19.09
N GLU A 703 21.45 8.02 -19.03
CA GLU A 703 22.09 7.09 -19.93
C GLU A 703 22.02 5.65 -19.44
N ALA A 704 21.80 4.76 -20.39
CA ALA A 704 21.87 3.35 -20.14
C ALA A 704 23.25 2.98 -19.57
N TRP A 705 23.25 2.08 -18.58
CA TRP A 705 24.45 1.42 -18.11
C TRP A 705 25.31 0.94 -19.28
N VAL A 706 26.54 1.36 -19.31
CA VAL A 706 27.50 0.95 -20.35
C VAL A 706 28.55 0.07 -19.67
N SER A 707 28.60 -1.20 -20.07
CA SER A 707 29.65 -2.13 -19.69
C SER A 707 31.04 -1.54 -19.97
N SER A 708 32.02 -1.86 -19.12
CA SER A 708 33.39 -1.39 -19.21
C SER A 708 33.62 0.09 -18.87
N THR A 709 32.67 0.74 -18.22
CA THR A 709 32.87 2.08 -17.63
C THR A 709 33.47 1.97 -16.23
N VAL A 710 33.93 3.10 -15.70
CA VAL A 710 34.41 3.17 -14.29
C VAL A 710 33.29 2.79 -13.34
N ASN A 711 32.08 3.27 -13.60
CA ASN A 711 30.92 3.00 -12.74
C ASN A 711 30.57 1.52 -12.73
N SER A 712 30.54 0.83 -13.89
CA SER A 712 30.22 -0.60 -13.94
C SER A 712 31.29 -1.46 -13.27
N ASP A 713 32.58 -1.16 -13.53
CA ASP A 713 33.68 -1.91 -12.92
C ASP A 713 33.76 -1.67 -11.40
N ALA A 714 33.55 -0.44 -10.94
CA ALA A 714 33.56 -0.11 -9.52
C ALA A 714 32.38 -0.77 -8.78
N TRP A 715 31.18 -0.72 -9.39
CA TRP A 715 30.00 -1.36 -8.82
C TRP A 715 30.18 -2.89 -8.73
N GLU A 716 30.66 -3.53 -9.78
CA GLU A 716 30.91 -4.98 -9.82
C GLU A 716 31.97 -5.38 -8.76
N LEU A 717 33.02 -4.59 -8.62
CA LEU A 717 34.04 -4.84 -7.62
C LEU A 717 33.49 -4.74 -6.19
N GLN A 718 32.80 -3.65 -5.86
CA GLN A 718 32.28 -3.44 -4.51
C GLN A 718 31.24 -4.50 -4.12
N ASP A 719 30.33 -4.83 -5.06
CA ASP A 719 29.27 -5.83 -4.80
C ASP A 719 29.87 -7.20 -4.51
N ARG A 720 30.76 -7.70 -5.40
CA ARG A 720 31.39 -8.99 -5.21
C ARG A 720 32.32 -9.05 -3.99
N TRP A 721 33.09 -7.97 -3.75
CA TRP A 721 33.97 -7.91 -2.59
C TRP A 721 33.17 -7.95 -1.28
N ILE A 722 32.17 -7.11 -1.12
CA ILE A 722 31.35 -7.07 0.08
C ILE A 722 30.61 -8.41 0.27
N ARG A 723 30.02 -8.98 -0.79
CA ARG A 723 29.37 -10.29 -0.71
C ARG A 723 30.35 -11.39 -0.31
N ARG A 724 31.58 -11.35 -0.80
CA ARG A 724 32.60 -12.33 -0.39
C ARG A 724 33.00 -12.16 1.07
N VAL A 725 33.07 -10.93 1.57
CA VAL A 725 33.29 -10.69 3.02
C VAL A 725 32.12 -11.26 3.83
N LEU A 726 30.87 -10.99 3.43
CA LEU A 726 29.67 -11.53 4.11
C LEU A 726 29.68 -13.06 4.12
N GLU A 727 29.98 -13.69 3.00
CA GLU A 727 30.09 -15.14 2.90
C GLU A 727 31.13 -15.67 3.89
N LEU A 728 32.36 -15.13 3.89
CA LEU A 728 33.43 -15.56 4.77
C LEU A 728 33.17 -15.29 6.26
N VAL A 729 32.40 -14.24 6.57
CA VAL A 729 32.05 -13.91 7.95
C VAL A 729 30.98 -14.85 8.52
N PHE A 730 29.98 -15.23 7.70
CA PHE A 730 28.78 -15.91 8.21
C PHE A 730 28.65 -17.39 7.81
N GLU A 731 29.46 -17.88 6.86
CA GLU A 731 29.27 -19.25 6.33
C GLU A 731 29.54 -20.36 7.35
N ASP A 732 30.37 -20.14 8.34
CA ASP A 732 30.77 -21.16 9.32
C ASP A 732 29.79 -21.26 10.51
N GLU A 733 29.00 -20.25 10.78
CA GLU A 733 27.90 -20.31 11.73
C GLU A 733 26.57 -20.66 11.05
N LEU A 734 26.44 -20.35 9.75
CA LEU A 734 25.19 -20.48 8.99
C LEU A 734 25.44 -21.35 7.75
N GLU A 735 25.86 -22.62 7.96
CA GLU A 735 26.34 -23.49 6.88
C GLU A 735 25.41 -24.65 6.49
N THR A 736 24.38 -24.96 7.30
CA THR A 736 23.50 -26.10 7.04
C THR A 736 22.52 -25.79 5.90
N GLU A 737 21.91 -26.79 5.29
CA GLU A 737 20.97 -26.62 4.17
C GLU A 737 19.80 -25.70 4.53
N THR A 738 19.33 -25.75 5.77
CA THR A 738 18.20 -24.93 6.27
C THR A 738 18.69 -23.64 6.92
N LEU A 739 19.82 -23.67 7.60
CA LEU A 739 20.48 -22.53 8.26
C LEU A 739 21.63 -22.07 7.35
N THR A 740 21.34 -21.25 6.33
CA THR A 740 22.37 -20.70 5.43
C THR A 740 22.38 -19.19 5.49
N TRP A 741 23.60 -18.60 5.39
CA TRP A 741 23.74 -17.15 5.36
C TRP A 741 22.92 -16.50 4.21
N ARG A 742 22.80 -17.15 3.06
CA ARG A 742 22.03 -16.66 1.89
C ARG A 742 20.54 -16.52 2.15
N ARG A 743 20.01 -17.19 3.17
CA ARG A 743 18.58 -17.07 3.56
C ARG A 743 18.30 -15.95 4.54
N GLN A 744 19.35 -15.29 5.06
CA GLN A 744 19.19 -14.24 6.09
C GLN A 744 19.05 -12.90 5.40
N GLY A 745 18.84 -12.38 4.55
CA GLY A 745 18.77 -11.02 3.98
C GLY A 745 20.12 -10.29 4.01
N GLU A 746 20.58 -9.89 2.85
CA GLU A 746 21.91 -9.30 2.69
C GLU A 746 22.09 -8.01 3.49
N ASN A 747 21.09 -7.14 3.51
CA ASN A 747 21.14 -5.89 4.29
C ASN A 747 21.21 -6.13 5.80
N LEU A 748 20.53 -7.20 6.27
CA LEU A 748 20.63 -7.62 7.66
C LEU A 748 22.06 -8.03 8.01
N LEU A 749 22.65 -8.92 7.22
CA LEU A 749 24.04 -9.38 7.43
C LEU A 749 25.05 -8.24 7.29
N PHE A 750 24.81 -7.32 6.36
CA PHE A 750 25.67 -6.14 6.21
C PHE A 750 25.61 -5.22 7.43
N ASN A 751 24.46 -5.03 8.06
CA ASN A 751 24.37 -4.29 9.32
C ASN A 751 25.11 -5.01 10.47
N ILE A 752 25.08 -6.35 10.53
CA ILE A 752 25.86 -7.12 11.51
C ILE A 752 27.37 -6.98 11.23
N LEU A 753 27.78 -7.01 9.96
CA LEU A 753 29.17 -6.75 9.56
C LEU A 753 29.63 -5.38 10.06
N LEU A 754 28.85 -4.31 9.81
CA LEU A 754 29.19 -2.94 10.24
C LEU A 754 29.42 -2.84 11.76
N ARG A 755 28.62 -3.55 12.55
CA ARG A 755 28.78 -3.61 14.02
C ARG A 755 30.05 -4.33 14.46
N GLY A 756 30.51 -5.28 13.66
CA GLY A 756 31.71 -6.10 13.95
C GLY A 756 33.02 -5.53 13.41
N LEU A 757 33.00 -4.49 12.57
CA LEU A 757 34.22 -3.88 12.04
C LEU A 757 35.06 -3.22 13.14
N PRO A 758 36.41 -3.27 13.05
CA PRO A 758 37.30 -2.57 13.97
C PRO A 758 36.97 -1.06 14.01
N GLY A 759 36.89 -0.52 15.23
CA GLY A 759 36.56 0.90 15.40
C GLY A 759 35.10 1.27 15.25
N SER A 760 34.20 0.32 15.06
CA SER A 760 32.76 0.59 15.00
C SER A 760 32.26 1.32 16.24
N ASP A 761 31.62 2.46 16.06
CA ASP A 761 31.04 3.30 17.11
C ASP A 761 29.49 3.19 17.15
N LEU A 762 28.92 2.22 16.45
CA LEU A 762 27.48 1.99 16.40
C LEU A 762 26.93 1.68 17.80
N THR A 763 25.74 2.20 18.08
CA THR A 763 25.10 2.08 19.39
C THR A 763 24.71 0.63 19.70
N LEU A 764 24.15 -0.07 18.72
CA LEU A 764 23.88 -1.50 18.81
C LEU A 764 25.14 -2.27 18.48
N GLN A 765 25.54 -3.21 19.36
CA GLN A 765 26.71 -4.05 19.20
C GLN A 765 26.30 -5.49 18.99
N ASN A 766 27.12 -6.26 18.28
CA ASN A 766 26.94 -7.71 18.15
C ASN A 766 27.13 -8.41 19.49
N SER A 767 26.31 -9.42 19.74
CA SER A 767 26.38 -10.27 20.95
C SER A 767 27.49 -11.30 20.87
N ILE A 768 27.90 -11.70 19.67
CA ILE A 768 28.97 -12.63 19.38
C ILE A 768 30.00 -12.00 18.43
N ASN A 769 31.18 -12.60 18.37
CA ASN A 769 32.19 -12.26 17.37
C ASN A 769 32.01 -13.11 16.11
N TRP A 770 31.32 -12.57 15.08
CA TRP A 770 31.08 -13.22 13.81
C TRP A 770 32.33 -13.39 12.92
N PHE A 771 33.45 -12.73 13.24
CA PHE A 771 34.75 -12.95 12.56
C PHE A 771 35.55 -14.15 13.12
N GLU A 772 35.10 -14.74 14.21
CA GLU A 772 35.78 -15.92 14.78
C GLU A 772 35.63 -17.11 13.81
N ASN A 773 36.77 -17.71 13.43
CA ASN A 773 36.72 -18.91 12.58
C ASN A 773 36.28 -20.11 13.40
N ARG A 774 35.05 -20.53 13.22
CA ARG A 774 34.46 -21.70 13.92
C ARG A 774 34.46 -22.96 13.04
N SER A 775 34.85 -22.82 11.77
CA SER A 775 34.91 -23.93 10.81
C SER A 775 36.23 -24.66 10.82
N SER A 776 36.29 -25.80 10.14
CA SER A 776 37.53 -26.51 9.83
C SER A 776 38.31 -25.91 8.65
N VAL A 777 37.73 -24.96 7.93
CA VAL A 777 38.33 -24.27 6.80
C VAL A 777 39.31 -23.21 7.30
N ALA A 778 40.49 -23.13 6.72
CA ALA A 778 41.46 -22.10 7.08
C ALA A 778 41.02 -20.75 6.51
N LYS A 779 40.43 -19.91 7.35
CA LYS A 779 40.12 -18.48 7.06
C LYS A 779 40.71 -17.62 8.15
N PRO A 780 41.09 -16.35 7.90
CA PRO A 780 41.50 -15.43 8.95
C PRO A 780 40.34 -15.17 9.94
N SER A 781 40.65 -15.00 11.21
CA SER A 781 39.73 -14.48 12.24
C SER A 781 39.94 -12.98 12.52
N ASP A 782 41.07 -12.43 12.04
CA ASP A 782 41.30 -11.00 12.09
C ASP A 782 40.46 -10.33 11.00
N PRO A 783 39.62 -9.33 11.31
CA PRO A 783 38.76 -8.69 10.35
C PRO A 783 39.50 -8.09 9.15
N PHE A 784 40.66 -7.45 9.37
CA PHE A 784 41.42 -6.83 8.30
C PHE A 784 42.06 -7.87 7.38
N GLU A 785 42.63 -8.95 7.94
CA GLU A 785 43.15 -10.06 7.15
C GLU A 785 42.04 -10.72 6.32
N LEU A 786 40.83 -10.88 6.87
CA LEU A 786 39.69 -11.46 6.17
C LEU A 786 39.19 -10.55 5.02
N ILE A 787 39.13 -9.24 5.26
CA ILE A 787 38.72 -8.25 4.24
C ILE A 787 39.71 -8.29 3.05
N VAL A 788 41.02 -8.33 3.34
CA VAL A 788 42.07 -8.43 2.30
C VAL A 788 42.00 -9.75 1.55
N TRP A 789 41.79 -10.86 2.26
CA TRP A 789 41.61 -12.16 1.61
C TRP A 789 40.41 -12.18 0.68
N ALA A 790 39.28 -11.64 1.14
CA ALA A 790 38.11 -11.51 0.29
C ALA A 790 38.34 -10.67 -0.97
N LEU A 791 39.13 -9.61 -0.88
CA LEU A 791 39.54 -8.82 -2.06
C LEU A 791 40.35 -9.65 -3.04
N ASP A 792 41.36 -10.40 -2.55
CA ASP A 792 42.20 -11.24 -3.42
C ASP A 792 41.37 -12.32 -4.13
N ASP A 793 40.47 -12.98 -3.41
CA ASP A 793 39.53 -13.97 -3.98
C ASP A 793 38.64 -13.33 -5.04
N THR A 794 38.14 -12.13 -4.77
CA THR A 794 37.28 -11.37 -5.69
C THR A 794 38.03 -11.01 -6.96
N LEU A 795 39.22 -10.41 -6.84
CA LEU A 795 40.05 -10.04 -7.97
C LEU A 795 40.45 -11.27 -8.81
N ALA A 796 40.77 -12.38 -8.15
CA ALA A 796 41.09 -13.64 -8.84
C ALA A 796 39.87 -14.19 -9.60
N SER A 797 38.68 -14.05 -9.07
CA SER A 797 37.43 -14.47 -9.70
C SER A 797 37.04 -13.58 -10.88
N LEU A 798 37.20 -12.26 -10.74
CA LEU A 798 36.86 -11.29 -11.77
C LEU A 798 37.85 -11.31 -12.95
N GLY A 799 39.13 -11.57 -12.67
CA GLY A 799 40.18 -11.52 -13.68
C GLY A 799 40.50 -10.09 -14.15
N PRO A 800 41.16 -9.94 -15.32
CA PRO A 800 41.53 -8.62 -15.79
C PRO A 800 40.32 -7.80 -16.27
N ARG A 801 40.35 -6.50 -16.00
CA ARG A 801 39.37 -5.51 -16.51
C ARG A 801 39.45 -5.36 -18.04
N PRO A 802 38.33 -4.94 -18.74
CA PRO A 802 37.04 -4.55 -18.14
C PRO A 802 36.21 -5.75 -17.73
N TRP A 803 35.34 -5.56 -16.76
CA TRP A 803 34.40 -6.58 -16.37
C TRP A 803 33.07 -6.32 -17.08
N ASP A 804 32.64 -7.27 -17.89
CA ASP A 804 31.37 -7.20 -18.58
C ASP A 804 30.26 -7.63 -17.61
N MET A 805 29.40 -6.69 -17.34
CA MET A 805 28.19 -6.92 -16.57
C MET A 805 26.99 -6.52 -17.42
N ASP A 806 26.10 -7.46 -17.64
CA ASP A 806 24.84 -7.20 -18.31
C ASP A 806 23.90 -6.45 -17.35
N ARG A 807 23.41 -5.30 -17.80
CA ARG A 807 22.41 -4.56 -17.07
C ARG A 807 21.08 -5.32 -17.11
N ALA A 808 20.46 -5.48 -15.95
CA ALA A 808 19.09 -6.00 -15.86
C ALA A 808 18.09 -5.08 -16.58
N THR A 809 16.97 -5.67 -16.99
CA THR A 809 15.85 -4.96 -17.60
C THR A 809 14.61 -5.00 -16.70
N ILE A 810 13.78 -3.99 -16.83
CA ILE A 810 12.40 -4.00 -16.37
C ILE A 810 11.56 -4.51 -17.52
N ASP A 811 11.03 -5.74 -17.41
CA ASP A 811 10.21 -6.34 -18.43
C ASP A 811 8.74 -6.21 -18.10
N TYR A 812 7.99 -5.55 -18.98
CA TYR A 812 6.55 -5.40 -18.89
C TYR A 812 5.86 -6.55 -19.61
N GLN A 813 5.15 -7.36 -18.86
CA GLN A 813 4.48 -8.55 -19.38
C GLN A 813 2.97 -8.35 -19.41
N ALA A 814 2.36 -8.58 -20.58
CA ALA A 814 0.92 -8.73 -20.75
C ALA A 814 0.58 -10.23 -20.67
N ASP A 815 -0.51 -10.53 -20.01
CA ASP A 815 -0.91 -11.87 -19.57
C ASP A 815 -0.90 -12.93 -20.71
N SER A 816 -1.49 -12.59 -21.85
CA SER A 816 -1.59 -13.50 -23.00
C SER A 816 -0.52 -13.29 -24.08
N LEU A 817 0.27 -12.21 -24.00
CA LEU A 817 1.21 -11.82 -25.06
C LEU A 817 2.68 -11.93 -24.64
N GLY A 818 2.97 -12.13 -23.37
CA GLY A 818 4.32 -12.13 -22.82
C GLY A 818 4.91 -10.73 -22.69
N VAL A 819 6.24 -10.59 -22.85
CA VAL A 819 6.91 -9.30 -22.75
C VAL A 819 6.52 -8.41 -23.93
N VAL A 820 5.86 -7.28 -23.65
CA VAL A 820 5.41 -6.31 -24.66
C VAL A 820 6.34 -5.09 -24.73
N TRP A 821 7.11 -4.83 -23.68
CA TRP A 821 8.08 -3.74 -23.62
C TRP A 821 9.14 -3.99 -22.55
N SER A 822 10.36 -3.45 -22.74
CA SER A 822 11.45 -3.56 -21.78
C SER A 822 12.20 -2.24 -21.66
N ALA A 823 12.51 -1.83 -20.44
CA ALA A 823 13.37 -0.69 -20.13
C ALA A 823 14.64 -1.14 -19.40
N PRO A 824 15.73 -0.38 -19.50
CA PRO A 824 16.85 -0.58 -18.60
C PRO A 824 16.47 -0.42 -17.15
N TRP A 825 17.05 -1.27 -16.29
CA TRP A 825 16.74 -1.27 -14.87
C TRP A 825 17.22 0.02 -14.17
N LEU A 826 16.32 0.62 -13.43
CA LEU A 826 16.55 1.62 -12.39
C LEU A 826 15.62 1.32 -11.22
N ASP A 827 16.00 1.64 -9.99
CA ASP A 827 15.12 1.47 -8.82
C ASP A 827 14.08 2.58 -8.74
N ARG A 828 13.30 2.70 -9.81
CA ARG A 828 12.35 3.78 -10.06
C ARG A 828 10.95 3.45 -9.59
N SER A 829 10.15 4.49 -9.40
CA SER A 829 8.73 4.37 -9.06
C SER A 829 7.88 3.96 -10.26
N THR A 830 6.72 3.35 -9.98
CA THR A 830 5.67 3.03 -10.97
C THR A 830 4.62 4.13 -11.10
N TYR A 831 4.72 5.15 -10.33
CA TYR A 831 4.01 6.42 -10.40
C TYR A 831 4.90 7.48 -9.79
N ALA A 832 4.80 8.68 -10.27
CA ALA A 832 5.36 9.83 -9.58
C ALA A 832 4.36 10.99 -9.61
N GLN A 833 4.27 11.72 -8.50
CA GLN A 833 3.72 13.07 -8.50
C GLN A 833 4.66 14.00 -7.73
N VAL A 834 4.82 15.21 -8.26
CA VAL A 834 5.49 16.32 -7.58
C VAL A 834 4.51 17.47 -7.49
N VAL A 835 4.27 17.99 -6.30
CA VAL A 835 3.28 19.05 -6.09
C VAL A 835 3.88 20.15 -5.23
N GLU A 836 3.94 21.35 -5.77
CA GLU A 836 4.20 22.57 -5.02
C GLU A 836 2.86 23.15 -4.53
N VAL A 837 2.72 23.41 -3.22
CA VAL A 837 1.47 23.82 -2.61
C VAL A 837 1.57 25.25 -2.09
N GLY A 838 1.11 26.22 -2.89
CA GLY A 838 1.05 27.63 -2.50
C GLY A 838 -0.15 27.97 -1.59
N PRO A 839 -0.26 29.22 -1.11
CA PRO A 839 -1.33 29.65 -0.19
C PRO A 839 -2.76 29.53 -0.77
N GLU A 840 -2.90 29.62 -2.08
CA GLU A 840 -4.20 29.51 -2.77
C GLU A 840 -4.47 28.07 -3.26
N GLY A 841 -3.52 27.16 -3.11
CA GLY A 841 -3.55 25.77 -3.57
C GLY A 841 -2.30 25.42 -4.33
N PRO A 842 -2.20 24.23 -4.92
CA PRO A 842 -1.08 23.83 -5.77
C PRO A 842 -0.81 24.84 -6.87
N THR A 843 0.47 25.19 -7.03
CA THR A 843 0.97 26.15 -8.03
C THR A 843 1.66 25.45 -9.20
N ARG A 844 2.19 24.24 -8.95
CA ARG A 844 2.80 23.39 -9.97
C ARG A 844 2.56 21.93 -9.62
N ILE A 845 2.17 21.15 -10.60
CA ILE A 845 1.95 19.72 -10.49
C ILE A 845 2.62 19.03 -11.67
N GLU A 846 3.45 18.05 -11.39
CA GLU A 846 4.00 17.17 -12.41
C GLU A 846 3.74 15.72 -12.03
N SER A 847 3.51 14.84 -13.04
CA SER A 847 3.25 13.43 -12.82
C SER A 847 3.88 12.55 -13.90
N MET A 848 3.99 11.25 -13.59
CA MET A 848 4.49 10.23 -14.50
C MET A 848 3.84 8.89 -14.13
N ILE A 849 3.41 8.14 -15.16
CA ILE A 849 3.00 6.74 -15.05
C ILE A 849 3.78 5.89 -16.08
N PRO A 850 3.99 4.59 -15.88
CA PRO A 850 4.60 3.74 -16.88
C PRO A 850 3.59 3.36 -17.97
N LEU A 851 4.09 3.06 -19.16
CA LEU A 851 3.39 2.65 -20.37
C LEU A 851 2.30 3.64 -20.80
N GLY A 852 1.08 3.52 -20.30
CA GLY A 852 -0.04 4.35 -20.73
C GLY A 852 -1.30 4.24 -19.85
N GLN A 853 -2.24 5.11 -20.12
CA GLN A 853 -3.52 5.17 -19.42
C GLN A 853 -4.40 3.97 -19.75
N SER A 854 -4.48 3.59 -21.01
CA SER A 854 -5.25 2.42 -21.46
C SER A 854 -4.49 1.12 -21.24
N GLY A 855 -5.19 0.05 -20.94
CA GLY A 855 -4.71 -1.31 -20.88
C GLY A 855 -5.51 -2.23 -21.82
N ALA A 856 -6.30 -1.63 -22.73
CA ALA A 856 -7.14 -2.38 -23.65
C ALA A 856 -6.32 -2.92 -24.84
N ILE A 857 -6.55 -4.17 -25.15
CA ILE A 857 -6.04 -4.85 -26.34
C ILE A 857 -7.27 -5.37 -27.08
N TYR A 858 -7.38 -5.04 -28.35
CA TYR A 858 -8.53 -5.40 -29.18
C TYR A 858 -8.16 -6.48 -30.21
N VAL A 859 -9.15 -7.06 -30.86
CA VAL A 859 -8.95 -8.03 -31.94
C VAL A 859 -9.15 -7.34 -33.29
N ASN A 860 -8.08 -7.25 -34.08
CA ASN A 860 -8.16 -6.81 -35.48
C ASN A 860 -7.89 -8.00 -36.42
N GLY A 861 -8.96 -8.66 -36.86
CA GLY A 861 -8.84 -9.88 -37.67
C GLY A 861 -8.44 -11.10 -36.84
N GLN A 862 -7.17 -11.46 -36.82
CA GLN A 862 -6.59 -12.54 -36.00
C GLN A 862 -5.44 -12.04 -35.09
N ASP A 863 -5.05 -10.77 -35.23
CA ASP A 863 -3.91 -10.21 -34.52
C ASP A 863 -4.40 -9.28 -33.37
N PRO A 864 -3.73 -9.27 -32.23
CA PRO A 864 -4.01 -8.30 -31.17
C PRO A 864 -3.57 -6.89 -31.60
N GLU A 865 -4.39 -5.89 -31.35
CA GLU A 865 -4.10 -4.48 -31.59
C GLU A 865 -4.22 -3.70 -30.27
N PHE A 866 -3.13 -3.07 -29.87
CA PHE A 866 -3.11 -2.25 -28.66
C PHE A 866 -3.89 -0.94 -28.86
N ASP A 867 -4.63 -0.53 -27.85
CA ASP A 867 -5.22 0.80 -27.81
C ASP A 867 -4.13 1.87 -28.00
N PRO A 868 -4.37 2.98 -28.72
CA PRO A 868 -3.38 4.03 -28.94
C PRO A 868 -2.78 4.62 -27.66
N GLN A 869 -3.51 4.60 -26.53
CA GLN A 869 -3.06 5.10 -25.24
C GLN A 869 -2.40 4.03 -24.36
N TYR A 870 -2.18 2.83 -24.86
CA TYR A 870 -1.50 1.74 -24.13
C TYR A 870 -0.04 2.10 -23.82
N PHE A 871 0.64 2.77 -24.74
CA PHE A 871 2.04 3.18 -24.65
C PHE A 871 2.23 4.71 -24.62
N GLY A 872 1.17 5.46 -24.32
CA GLY A 872 1.16 6.92 -24.42
C GLY A 872 2.20 7.64 -23.54
N PHE A 873 2.57 7.04 -22.42
CA PHE A 873 3.55 7.59 -21.49
C PHE A 873 4.97 7.01 -21.64
N THR A 874 5.20 6.10 -22.58
CA THR A 874 6.48 5.35 -22.67
C THR A 874 7.67 6.27 -22.80
N GLU A 875 7.64 7.29 -23.67
CA GLU A 875 8.75 8.23 -23.84
C GLU A 875 9.03 9.04 -22.58
N ILE A 876 7.98 9.45 -21.86
CA ILE A 876 8.08 10.17 -20.59
C ILE A 876 8.73 9.29 -19.55
N PHE A 877 8.25 8.04 -19.43
CA PHE A 877 8.76 7.07 -18.49
C PHE A 877 10.23 6.70 -18.79
N ASP A 878 10.59 6.41 -20.05
CA ASP A 878 11.95 6.04 -20.44
C ASP A 878 12.94 7.14 -20.18
N GLY A 879 12.61 8.38 -20.53
CA GLY A 879 13.43 9.54 -20.27
C GLY A 879 13.47 9.97 -18.80
N PHE A 880 12.78 9.26 -17.90
CA PHE A 880 12.58 9.71 -16.51
C PHE A 880 12.01 11.13 -16.39
N LEU A 881 11.19 11.50 -17.37
CA LEU A 881 10.57 12.82 -17.45
C LEU A 881 9.24 12.81 -16.67
N HIS A 882 8.77 14.00 -16.36
CA HIS A 882 7.44 14.23 -15.79
C HIS A 882 6.67 15.14 -16.73
N ARG A 883 5.36 14.95 -16.79
CA ARG A 883 4.49 15.85 -17.52
C ARG A 883 3.90 16.89 -16.59
N ASP A 884 3.66 18.08 -17.10
CA ASP A 884 2.82 19.07 -16.43
C ASP A 884 1.40 18.52 -16.30
N PHE A 885 0.85 18.52 -15.10
CA PHE A 885 -0.55 18.21 -14.86
C PHE A 885 -1.33 19.51 -14.65
N PRO A 886 -2.53 19.65 -15.25
CA PRO A 886 -3.32 20.87 -15.06
C PRO A 886 -3.58 21.15 -13.59
N VAL A 887 -3.33 22.39 -13.18
CA VAL A 887 -3.67 22.86 -11.85
C VAL A 887 -5.18 22.94 -11.76
N PHE A 888 -5.76 22.09 -10.92
CA PHE A 888 -7.20 22.06 -10.62
C PHE A 888 -8.15 22.20 -11.79
N HIS A 889 -8.38 21.12 -12.51
CA HIS A 889 -9.54 20.91 -13.36
C HIS A 889 -9.80 22.00 -14.41
N GLU A 890 -8.80 22.76 -14.83
CA GLU A 890 -8.87 23.42 -16.11
C GLU A 890 -8.91 22.29 -17.14
N SER A 891 -10.10 22.09 -17.71
CA SER A 891 -10.23 21.13 -18.80
C SER A 891 -9.23 21.51 -19.89
N PRO A 892 -8.50 20.55 -20.50
CA PRO A 892 -7.61 20.86 -21.63
C PRO A 892 -8.28 21.54 -22.81
N GLN A 893 -9.59 21.73 -22.76
CA GLN A 893 -10.41 22.39 -23.80
C GLN A 893 -10.87 23.80 -23.42
N ASP A 894 -10.58 24.29 -22.21
CA ASP A 894 -10.79 25.67 -21.80
C ASP A 894 -9.53 26.51 -22.08
#